data_730d87698ccfb81235f6b94e8a1a553b
#
_entry.id   730d87698ccfb81235f6b94e8a1a553b
#
_cell.length_a   1.000
_cell.length_b   1.000
_cell.length_c   1.000
_cell.angle_alpha   90.00
_cell.angle_beta   90.00
_cell.angle_gamma   90.00
#
_symmetry.space_group_name_H-M   'P 1'
#
loop_
_entity.id
_entity.type
_entity.pdbx_description
1 polymer ?
#
loop_
_entity_poly.entity_id
_entity_poly.type
_entity_poly.pdbx_seq_one_letter_code
_entity_poly.pdbx_strand_id
1 'polypeptide(L)'
;MQPLKTSSIALSGVNLVEASAGTGKTYALTELYLRLIIEKELLPESILVVTFTEAATKELRQKIRERIRDTLTMLASPDECAQRLCSLGAAAMEKGGVRVSGLLESALYLLDTASVFTIHGFCLRALQDNAFESGSLYDTEIAADQRELAGSIVDDFWRSRFFTSQAVLPGYAMNESPGSFLRFLGEVRADSGELIIPQFSSSDIVAIEDECLNLYRKIAELWGSEGERVKKLMFEDRGLSRAAGKYREDDLAELFIGMDAFVANALPFALFRELFKFTTSRMAEWTKKKFTPPNHELFDLCERYDSAIRQRFLALKAELILYCRDRLPKRKKEANIRFFDDLLSDMHAALFSHEEGEAFRLLLRRRWPAALIDEFQDTDARQYDIFRSIYEESVGPLFLIGDPKQAIYSFRGADVFAYLKASRNVGEDRRFTLTHNWRSVPQLLEAFNVLFSNVPAPFLFPEITYRSLVSGTPNREDSLIVEERDARPPLEFLVLEASMKENGLFSVDEATGLASRAVAAEISMLLLSAQNKKVLIGGRPLQADDIAIIVRSHRQAARVRDALSVFRIPSVVRSDRSVFVSDEAREICILLAAFIDPSDEGKVRAALITDILGCSGNDIAAMMDDETLWVPQLRFFARLHSLWLLRGFMSMAALLMREEGVRGRLLSLRDGERRLTNLLHCIELLHQKEHQEGLGPEALATWFTQNTVEVGQLRDEYQLRLETDEPAVKIMTIHVSKGLQFPVVYCPFLWSGSPAGLDVAAFHDEADRTVLDFGSEDFDDHLALSHREQLAEDIRLLYPELID
;
A
#
# COMPACT_ATOMS: atom_id res chain seq x y z
N MET A 1 -21.35 17.09 -15.97
CA MET A 1 -21.74 15.66 -16.07
C MET A 1 -23.26 15.53 -16.04
N GLN A 2 -23.81 14.60 -16.78
CA GLN A 2 -25.23 14.32 -16.85
C GLN A 2 -25.61 13.16 -15.92
N PRO A 3 -26.84 13.12 -15.37
CA PRO A 3 -27.29 11.95 -14.62
C PRO A 3 -27.28 10.69 -15.49
N LEU A 4 -26.69 9.61 -14.99
CA LEU A 4 -26.66 8.34 -15.72
C LEU A 4 -28.06 7.73 -15.77
N LYS A 5 -28.55 7.48 -16.99
CA LYS A 5 -29.71 6.62 -17.23
C LYS A 5 -29.21 5.36 -17.96
N THR A 6 -29.06 4.28 -17.22
CA THR A 6 -28.54 3.01 -17.76
C THR A 6 -29.33 2.52 -18.97
N SER A 7 -30.65 2.78 -19.05
CA SER A 7 -31.52 2.38 -20.16
C SER A 7 -31.31 3.14 -21.46
N SER A 8 -30.70 4.33 -21.44
CA SER A 8 -30.62 5.21 -22.62
C SER A 8 -29.21 5.66 -22.99
N ILE A 9 -28.19 5.38 -22.16
CA ILE A 9 -26.81 5.70 -22.49
C ILE A 9 -26.38 4.99 -23.78
N ALA A 10 -25.63 5.68 -24.64
CA ALA A 10 -25.14 5.14 -25.89
C ALA A 10 -24.06 4.07 -25.65
N LEU A 11 -24.28 2.88 -26.22
CA LEU A 11 -23.31 1.80 -26.18
C LEU A 11 -22.27 1.96 -27.31
N SER A 12 -21.50 3.04 -27.26
CA SER A 12 -20.44 3.37 -28.24
C SER A 12 -19.46 4.37 -27.67
N GLY A 13 -18.19 4.31 -28.14
CA GLY A 13 -17.11 5.22 -27.75
C GLY A 13 -16.77 5.21 -26.25
N VAL A 14 -15.92 6.14 -25.83
CA VAL A 14 -15.45 6.23 -24.44
C VAL A 14 -16.46 7.01 -23.60
N ASN A 15 -16.91 6.41 -22.49
CA ASN A 15 -17.85 6.99 -21.54
C ASN A 15 -17.25 6.97 -20.13
N LEU A 16 -17.32 8.10 -19.42
CA LEU A 16 -16.89 8.20 -18.02
C LEU A 16 -18.09 8.26 -17.11
N VAL A 17 -18.16 7.36 -16.13
CA VAL A 17 -19.23 7.28 -15.14
C VAL A 17 -18.65 7.53 -13.75
N GLU A 18 -18.91 8.72 -13.20
CA GLU A 18 -18.60 9.03 -11.82
C GLU A 18 -19.70 8.47 -10.90
N ALA A 19 -19.30 7.54 -10.02
CA ALA A 19 -20.21 6.82 -9.16
C ALA A 19 -19.71 6.85 -7.71
N SER A 20 -20.24 7.76 -6.90
CA SER A 20 -19.90 7.85 -5.48
C SER A 20 -20.28 6.58 -4.71
N ALA A 21 -19.69 6.40 -3.51
CA ALA A 21 -20.02 5.27 -2.64
C ALA A 21 -21.53 5.15 -2.39
N GLY A 22 -22.03 3.93 -2.41
CA GLY A 22 -23.45 3.65 -2.17
C GLY A 22 -24.42 4.07 -3.27
N THR A 23 -23.95 4.65 -4.40
CA THR A 23 -24.82 5.11 -5.48
C THR A 23 -25.23 4.02 -6.48
N GLY A 24 -24.84 2.76 -6.25
CA GLY A 24 -25.22 1.64 -7.11
C GLY A 24 -24.29 1.43 -8.29
N LYS A 25 -22.98 1.68 -8.15
CA LYS A 25 -21.93 1.42 -9.14
C LYS A 25 -22.06 0.03 -9.77
N THR A 26 -22.06 -1.02 -8.94
CA THR A 26 -22.14 -2.42 -9.39
C THR A 26 -23.47 -2.71 -10.09
N TYR A 27 -24.57 -2.09 -9.63
CA TYR A 27 -25.85 -2.19 -10.30
C TYR A 27 -25.79 -1.59 -11.71
N ALA A 28 -25.26 -0.37 -11.85
CA ALA A 28 -25.12 0.27 -13.14
C ALA A 28 -24.22 -0.54 -14.09
N LEU A 29 -23.11 -1.09 -13.59
CA LEU A 29 -22.21 -1.95 -14.36
C LEU A 29 -22.93 -3.20 -14.86
N THR A 30 -23.65 -3.91 -13.98
CA THR A 30 -24.41 -5.12 -14.38
C THR A 30 -25.54 -4.81 -15.37
N GLU A 31 -26.23 -3.68 -15.24
CA GLU A 31 -27.22 -3.25 -16.23
C GLU A 31 -26.60 -2.95 -17.60
N LEU A 32 -25.46 -2.26 -17.63
CA LEU A 32 -24.72 -2.01 -18.87
C LEU A 32 -24.25 -3.34 -19.50
N TYR A 33 -23.80 -4.29 -18.70
CA TYR A 33 -23.41 -5.63 -19.16
C TYR A 33 -24.60 -6.37 -19.81
N LEU A 34 -25.78 -6.35 -19.18
CA LEU A 34 -26.97 -6.95 -19.77
C LEU A 34 -27.36 -6.27 -21.08
N ARG A 35 -27.29 -4.95 -21.16
CA ARG A 35 -27.58 -4.22 -22.39
C ARG A 35 -26.62 -4.57 -23.52
N LEU A 36 -25.33 -4.81 -23.22
CA LEU A 36 -24.36 -5.28 -24.23
C LEU A 36 -24.75 -6.65 -24.78
N ILE A 37 -25.21 -7.57 -23.93
CA ILE A 37 -25.74 -8.88 -24.37
C ILE A 37 -27.00 -8.69 -25.21
N ILE A 38 -27.95 -7.86 -24.75
CA ILE A 38 -29.26 -7.73 -25.40
C ILE A 38 -29.19 -6.89 -26.67
N GLU A 39 -28.54 -5.71 -26.64
CA GLU A 39 -28.56 -4.77 -27.77
C GLU A 39 -27.50 -5.08 -28.82
N LYS A 40 -26.28 -5.45 -28.37
CA LYS A 40 -25.15 -5.76 -29.26
C LYS A 40 -25.00 -7.24 -29.52
N GLU A 41 -25.80 -8.09 -28.88
CA GLU A 41 -25.78 -9.56 -29.00
C GLU A 41 -24.38 -10.15 -28.73
N LEU A 42 -23.61 -9.52 -27.78
CA LEU A 42 -22.27 -9.95 -27.41
C LEU A 42 -22.36 -11.14 -26.46
N LEU A 43 -21.44 -12.10 -26.67
CA LEU A 43 -21.27 -13.22 -25.75
C LEU A 43 -20.49 -12.78 -24.50
N PRO A 44 -20.67 -13.44 -23.34
CA PRO A 44 -19.93 -13.13 -22.11
C PRO A 44 -18.41 -13.08 -22.28
N GLU A 45 -17.82 -13.94 -23.11
CA GLU A 45 -16.39 -13.97 -23.42
C GLU A 45 -15.89 -12.76 -24.23
N SER A 46 -16.81 -12.07 -24.93
CA SER A 46 -16.52 -10.90 -25.78
C SER A 46 -16.70 -9.57 -25.05
N ILE A 47 -17.18 -9.57 -23.81
CA ILE A 47 -17.32 -8.36 -23.00
C ILE A 47 -16.21 -8.37 -21.97
N LEU A 48 -15.22 -7.48 -22.12
CA LEU A 48 -14.15 -7.32 -21.16
C LEU A 48 -14.65 -6.57 -19.93
N VAL A 49 -14.47 -7.15 -18.75
CA VAL A 49 -14.70 -6.45 -17.47
C VAL A 49 -13.42 -6.50 -16.66
N VAL A 50 -12.95 -5.35 -16.23
CA VAL A 50 -11.71 -5.24 -15.45
C VAL A 50 -12.01 -4.67 -14.08
N THR A 51 -11.45 -5.29 -13.05
CA THR A 51 -11.54 -4.86 -11.65
C THR A 51 -10.15 -4.79 -11.01
N PHE A 52 -10.08 -4.29 -9.77
CA PHE A 52 -8.80 -4.10 -9.09
C PHE A 52 -8.27 -5.38 -8.40
N THR A 53 -9.16 -6.25 -7.87
CA THR A 53 -8.75 -7.44 -7.10
C THR A 53 -9.40 -8.72 -7.61
N GLU A 54 -8.78 -9.87 -7.35
CA GLU A 54 -9.35 -11.20 -7.64
C GLU A 54 -10.66 -11.45 -6.88
N ALA A 55 -10.77 -10.96 -5.65
CA ALA A 55 -12.00 -11.04 -4.87
C ALA A 55 -13.15 -10.28 -5.57
N ALA A 56 -12.87 -9.06 -6.04
CA ALA A 56 -13.83 -8.25 -6.78
C ALA A 56 -14.25 -8.90 -8.11
N THR A 57 -13.33 -9.59 -8.82
CA THR A 57 -13.69 -10.32 -10.07
C THR A 57 -14.66 -11.44 -9.77
N LYS A 58 -14.46 -12.20 -8.71
CA LYS A 58 -15.35 -13.30 -8.28
C LYS A 58 -16.72 -12.75 -7.88
N GLU A 59 -16.74 -11.70 -7.05
CA GLU A 59 -17.98 -11.04 -6.61
C GLU A 59 -18.76 -10.48 -7.80
N LEU A 60 -18.11 -9.78 -8.71
CA LEU A 60 -18.76 -9.16 -9.86
C LEU A 60 -19.33 -10.22 -10.81
N ARG A 61 -18.60 -11.32 -11.06
CA ARG A 61 -19.11 -12.46 -11.85
C ARG A 61 -20.37 -13.06 -11.21
N GLN A 62 -20.38 -13.19 -9.89
CA GLN A 62 -21.55 -13.66 -9.17
C GLN A 62 -22.72 -12.68 -9.28
N LYS A 63 -22.51 -11.38 -9.12
CA LYS A 63 -23.56 -10.34 -9.27
C LYS A 63 -24.12 -10.26 -10.69
N ILE A 64 -23.27 -10.45 -11.71
CA ILE A 64 -23.75 -10.55 -13.09
C ILE A 64 -24.67 -11.78 -13.24
N ARG A 65 -24.26 -12.93 -12.69
CA ARG A 65 -25.06 -14.15 -12.71
C ARG A 65 -26.42 -13.97 -12.04
N GLU A 66 -26.44 -13.38 -10.85
CA GLU A 66 -27.66 -13.09 -10.11
C GLU A 66 -28.57 -12.15 -10.91
N ARG A 67 -28.00 -11.07 -11.48
CA ARG A 67 -28.74 -10.09 -12.25
C ARG A 67 -29.38 -10.67 -13.52
N ILE A 68 -28.69 -11.59 -14.21
CA ILE A 68 -29.26 -12.32 -15.34
C ILE A 68 -30.44 -13.18 -14.86
N ARG A 69 -30.29 -13.93 -13.76
CA ARG A 69 -31.37 -14.78 -13.21
C ARG A 69 -32.58 -13.98 -12.77
N ASP A 70 -32.38 -12.88 -12.05
CA ASP A 70 -33.46 -11.99 -11.63
C ASP A 70 -34.23 -11.44 -12.85
N THR A 71 -33.48 -11.03 -13.87
CA THR A 71 -34.08 -10.54 -15.13
C THR A 71 -34.89 -11.62 -15.82
N LEU A 72 -34.38 -12.85 -15.91
CA LEU A 72 -35.13 -13.97 -16.50
C LEU A 72 -36.41 -14.28 -15.71
N THR A 73 -36.36 -14.23 -14.38
CA THR A 73 -37.52 -14.42 -13.51
C THR A 73 -38.57 -13.34 -13.75
N MET A 74 -38.16 -12.06 -13.83
CA MET A 74 -39.08 -10.94 -14.14
C MET A 74 -39.66 -11.05 -15.55
N LEU A 75 -38.90 -11.50 -16.53
CA LEU A 75 -39.38 -11.70 -17.90
C LEU A 75 -40.40 -12.84 -18.02
N ALA A 76 -40.29 -13.85 -17.14
CA ALA A 76 -41.26 -14.94 -17.08
C ALA A 76 -42.57 -14.54 -16.41
N SER A 77 -42.61 -13.45 -15.66
CA SER A 77 -43.84 -12.89 -15.03
C SER A 77 -44.57 -11.96 -16.02
N PRO A 78 -45.83 -12.23 -16.38
CA PRO A 78 -46.60 -11.36 -17.30
C PRO A 78 -46.72 -9.91 -16.82
N ASP A 79 -46.80 -9.71 -15.50
CA ASP A 79 -47.02 -8.39 -14.88
C ASP A 79 -45.71 -7.56 -14.85
N GLU A 80 -44.56 -8.20 -14.74
CA GLU A 80 -43.24 -7.55 -14.59
C GLU A 80 -42.48 -7.45 -15.92
N CYS A 81 -42.80 -8.29 -16.89
CA CYS A 81 -42.04 -8.39 -18.17
C CYS A 81 -41.99 -7.04 -18.90
N ALA A 82 -43.09 -6.36 -19.07
CA ALA A 82 -43.13 -5.08 -19.78
C ALA A 82 -42.31 -4.01 -19.05
N GLN A 83 -42.41 -3.94 -17.72
CA GLN A 83 -41.64 -3.01 -16.88
C GLN A 83 -40.13 -3.29 -16.96
N ARG A 84 -39.74 -4.58 -16.92
CA ARG A 84 -38.33 -4.96 -17.01
C ARG A 84 -37.72 -4.65 -18.39
N LEU A 85 -38.43 -4.94 -19.49
CA LEU A 85 -37.99 -4.59 -20.83
C LEU A 85 -37.83 -3.06 -20.98
N CYS A 86 -38.76 -2.28 -20.44
CA CYS A 86 -38.66 -0.82 -20.44
C CYS A 86 -37.42 -0.33 -19.66
N SER A 87 -37.13 -0.92 -18.53
CA SER A 87 -35.93 -0.59 -17.72
C SER A 87 -34.59 -0.95 -18.42
N LEU A 88 -34.61 -1.95 -19.28
CA LEU A 88 -33.46 -2.35 -20.10
C LEU A 88 -33.24 -1.46 -21.33
N GLY A 89 -34.26 -0.71 -21.74
CA GLY A 89 -34.18 0.24 -22.85
C GLY A 89 -34.98 -0.13 -24.10
N ALA A 90 -34.97 0.80 -25.07
CA ALA A 90 -35.80 0.69 -26.28
C ALA A 90 -35.49 -0.58 -27.12
N ALA A 91 -34.23 -0.96 -27.26
CA ALA A 91 -33.85 -2.14 -28.01
C ALA A 91 -34.35 -3.46 -27.36
N ALA A 92 -34.41 -3.53 -26.02
CA ALA A 92 -34.99 -4.68 -25.33
C ALA A 92 -36.52 -4.75 -25.55
N MET A 93 -37.18 -3.61 -25.56
CA MET A 93 -38.62 -3.52 -25.85
C MET A 93 -38.90 -3.98 -27.30
N GLU A 94 -38.08 -3.54 -28.25
CA GLU A 94 -38.23 -3.91 -29.67
C GLU A 94 -38.01 -5.42 -29.89
N LYS A 95 -37.03 -6.01 -29.24
CA LYS A 95 -36.75 -7.46 -29.36
C LYS A 95 -37.82 -8.33 -28.68
N GLY A 96 -38.47 -7.81 -27.65
CA GLY A 96 -39.51 -8.52 -26.90
C GLY A 96 -38.96 -9.58 -25.92
N GLY A 97 -39.78 -9.96 -24.94
CA GLY A 97 -39.39 -10.78 -23.81
C GLY A 97 -38.80 -12.15 -24.21
N VAL A 98 -39.39 -12.84 -25.18
CA VAL A 98 -38.96 -14.19 -25.63
C VAL A 98 -37.53 -14.15 -26.20
N ARG A 99 -37.23 -13.16 -27.06
CA ARG A 99 -35.88 -13.04 -27.64
C ARG A 99 -34.85 -12.63 -26.61
N VAL A 100 -35.22 -11.67 -25.72
CA VAL A 100 -34.35 -11.23 -24.64
C VAL A 100 -34.06 -12.39 -23.68
N SER A 101 -35.06 -13.20 -23.29
CA SER A 101 -34.86 -14.38 -22.45
C SER A 101 -33.88 -15.37 -23.12
N GLY A 102 -34.06 -15.68 -24.40
CA GLY A 102 -33.14 -16.60 -25.09
C GLY A 102 -31.69 -16.11 -25.14
N LEU A 103 -31.45 -14.80 -25.32
CA LEU A 103 -30.12 -14.22 -25.29
C LEU A 103 -29.52 -14.32 -23.85
N LEU A 104 -30.29 -14.04 -22.81
CA LEU A 104 -29.83 -14.09 -21.42
C LEU A 104 -29.63 -15.54 -20.93
N GLU A 105 -30.45 -16.50 -21.38
CA GLU A 105 -30.25 -17.94 -21.10
C GLU A 105 -28.96 -18.44 -21.70
N SER A 106 -28.70 -18.08 -22.97
CA SER A 106 -27.43 -18.41 -23.65
C SER A 106 -26.23 -17.79 -22.92
N ALA A 107 -26.33 -16.53 -22.52
CA ALA A 107 -25.30 -15.84 -21.74
C ALA A 107 -25.07 -16.48 -20.35
N LEU A 108 -26.11 -16.90 -19.66
CA LEU A 108 -26.03 -17.57 -18.38
C LEU A 108 -25.29 -18.92 -18.49
N TYR A 109 -25.53 -19.66 -19.57
CA TYR A 109 -24.86 -20.92 -19.86
C TYR A 109 -23.35 -20.71 -20.11
N LEU A 110 -22.98 -19.64 -20.81
CA LEU A 110 -21.61 -19.30 -21.15
C LEU A 110 -20.89 -18.43 -20.12
N LEU A 111 -21.51 -18.14 -18.98
CA LEU A 111 -20.98 -17.16 -18.02
C LEU A 111 -19.64 -17.58 -17.36
N ASP A 112 -19.35 -18.87 -17.33
CA ASP A 112 -18.08 -19.38 -16.81
C ASP A 112 -16.89 -19.02 -17.72
N THR A 113 -17.15 -18.74 -19.01
CA THR A 113 -16.16 -18.23 -19.97
C THR A 113 -16.07 -16.71 -20.01
N ALA A 114 -16.84 -15.99 -19.17
CA ALA A 114 -16.89 -14.53 -19.17
C ALA A 114 -15.51 -13.91 -18.90
N SER A 115 -15.18 -12.90 -19.70
CA SER A 115 -13.91 -12.17 -19.62
C SER A 115 -13.95 -11.12 -18.50
N VAL A 116 -13.97 -11.59 -17.25
CA VAL A 116 -13.89 -10.78 -16.03
C VAL A 116 -12.54 -11.02 -15.36
N PHE A 117 -11.67 -10.02 -15.37
CA PHE A 117 -10.27 -10.13 -14.96
C PHE A 117 -9.85 -9.01 -14.04
N THR A 118 -8.75 -9.21 -13.31
CA THR A 118 -7.91 -8.09 -12.82
C THR A 118 -7.14 -7.50 -14.00
N ILE A 119 -6.61 -6.26 -13.86
CA ILE A 119 -5.84 -5.64 -14.95
C ILE A 119 -4.64 -6.49 -15.35
N HIS A 120 -3.91 -7.04 -14.39
CA HIS A 120 -2.78 -7.94 -14.65
C HIS A 120 -3.22 -9.25 -15.31
N GLY A 121 -4.35 -9.81 -14.86
CA GLY A 121 -4.95 -11.00 -15.49
C GLY A 121 -5.36 -10.76 -16.94
N PHE A 122 -5.91 -9.57 -17.24
CA PHE A 122 -6.20 -9.14 -18.60
C PHE A 122 -4.92 -9.05 -19.46
N CYS A 123 -3.90 -8.33 -18.96
CA CYS A 123 -2.63 -8.18 -19.68
C CYS A 123 -1.95 -9.53 -19.94
N LEU A 124 -1.89 -10.39 -18.91
CA LEU A 124 -1.34 -11.75 -19.05
C LEU A 124 -2.08 -12.54 -20.14
N ARG A 125 -3.40 -12.55 -20.11
CA ARG A 125 -4.23 -13.25 -21.07
C ARG A 125 -4.06 -12.71 -22.48
N ALA A 126 -4.06 -11.38 -22.64
CA ALA A 126 -3.88 -10.70 -23.91
C ALA A 126 -2.51 -11.01 -24.54
N LEU A 127 -1.45 -10.96 -23.73
CA LEU A 127 -0.08 -11.25 -24.17
C LEU A 127 0.13 -12.73 -24.51
N GLN A 128 -0.41 -13.66 -23.71
CA GLN A 128 -0.29 -15.11 -23.96
C GLN A 128 -1.06 -15.56 -25.19
N ASP A 129 -2.31 -15.11 -25.33
CA ASP A 129 -3.15 -15.51 -26.47
C ASP A 129 -2.66 -14.91 -27.81
N ASN A 130 -1.84 -13.86 -27.77
CA ASN A 130 -1.30 -13.16 -28.95
C ASN A 130 0.24 -13.01 -28.83
N ALA A 131 0.93 -14.07 -28.44
CA ALA A 131 2.36 -14.03 -28.16
C ALA A 131 3.23 -13.62 -29.36
N PHE A 132 2.82 -13.95 -30.58
CA PHE A 132 3.51 -13.57 -31.81
C PHE A 132 3.40 -12.06 -32.07
N GLU A 133 2.20 -11.51 -31.97
CA GLU A 133 1.92 -10.10 -32.25
C GLU A 133 2.43 -9.18 -31.13
N SER A 134 2.50 -9.70 -29.91
CA SER A 134 3.03 -8.96 -28.76
C SER A 134 4.55 -9.07 -28.61
N GLY A 135 5.22 -9.96 -29.38
CA GLY A 135 6.65 -10.26 -29.22
C GLY A 135 7.01 -10.88 -27.86
N SER A 136 6.01 -11.41 -27.14
CA SER A 136 6.16 -11.96 -25.82
C SER A 136 6.77 -13.37 -25.84
N LEU A 137 7.65 -13.70 -24.91
CA LEU A 137 8.16 -15.06 -24.72
C LEU A 137 7.03 -15.96 -24.21
N TYR A 138 6.92 -17.16 -24.77
CA TYR A 138 5.77 -18.06 -24.58
C TYR A 138 5.75 -18.75 -23.22
N ASP A 139 6.89 -18.97 -22.60
CA ASP A 139 7.03 -19.79 -21.38
C ASP A 139 7.90 -19.05 -20.35
N THR A 140 7.36 -17.96 -19.79
CA THR A 140 8.07 -17.14 -18.81
C THR A 140 7.50 -17.41 -17.44
N GLU A 141 8.35 -17.68 -16.46
CA GLU A 141 7.95 -17.81 -15.06
C GLU A 141 7.58 -16.46 -14.48
N ILE A 142 6.42 -16.38 -13.83
CA ILE A 142 5.99 -15.18 -13.11
C ILE A 142 6.50 -15.30 -11.68
N ALA A 143 7.54 -14.53 -11.37
CA ALA A 143 8.09 -14.42 -10.02
C ALA A 143 7.32 -13.38 -9.20
N ALA A 144 7.23 -13.62 -7.91
CA ALA A 144 6.48 -12.75 -7.00
C ALA A 144 7.26 -11.51 -6.54
N ASP A 145 8.61 -11.58 -6.48
CA ASP A 145 9.45 -10.52 -5.94
C ASP A 145 10.71 -10.29 -6.79
N GLN A 146 10.99 -9.03 -7.09
CA GLN A 146 12.17 -8.60 -7.86
C GLN A 146 13.36 -8.15 -6.99
N ARG A 147 13.24 -8.20 -5.66
CA ARG A 147 14.26 -7.64 -4.74
C ARG A 147 15.60 -8.33 -4.86
N GLU A 148 15.62 -9.65 -5.01
CA GLU A 148 16.88 -10.41 -5.17
C GLU A 148 17.62 -9.95 -6.44
N LEU A 149 16.87 -9.80 -7.54
CA LEU A 149 17.43 -9.33 -8.81
C LEU A 149 17.90 -7.88 -8.70
N ALA A 150 17.08 -7.00 -8.09
CA ALA A 150 17.46 -5.62 -7.81
C ALA A 150 18.68 -5.54 -6.88
N GLY A 151 18.75 -6.39 -5.85
CA GLY A 151 19.89 -6.49 -4.95
C GLY A 151 21.18 -6.83 -5.69
N SER A 152 21.15 -7.81 -6.60
CA SER A 152 22.31 -8.17 -7.41
C SER A 152 22.79 -7.01 -8.31
N ILE A 153 21.85 -6.24 -8.85
CA ILE A 153 22.16 -5.06 -9.69
C ILE A 153 22.76 -3.94 -8.85
N VAL A 154 22.25 -3.72 -7.64
CA VAL A 154 22.80 -2.74 -6.69
C VAL A 154 24.22 -3.14 -6.29
N ASP A 155 24.47 -4.42 -6.03
CA ASP A 155 25.82 -4.94 -5.72
C ASP A 155 26.79 -4.73 -6.88
N ASP A 156 26.36 -4.96 -8.13
CA ASP A 156 27.16 -4.72 -9.32
C ASP A 156 27.45 -3.22 -9.50
N PHE A 157 26.44 -2.36 -9.30
CA PHE A 157 26.63 -0.92 -9.29
C PHE A 157 27.63 -0.49 -8.23
N TRP A 158 27.45 -0.97 -6.98
CA TRP A 158 28.34 -0.70 -5.86
C TRP A 158 29.78 -1.06 -6.17
N ARG A 159 30.02 -2.29 -6.66
CA ARG A 159 31.36 -2.75 -7.04
C ARG A 159 31.97 -1.88 -8.13
N SER A 160 31.18 -1.54 -9.15
CA SER A 160 31.66 -0.73 -10.29
C SER A 160 32.02 0.71 -9.91
N ARG A 161 31.37 1.29 -8.89
CA ARG A 161 31.58 2.69 -8.49
C ARG A 161 32.60 2.83 -7.37
N PHE A 162 32.74 1.87 -6.48
CA PHE A 162 33.55 2.00 -5.26
C PHE A 162 34.80 1.14 -5.23
N PHE A 163 34.89 0.08 -6.02
CA PHE A 163 36.02 -0.90 -5.93
C PHE A 163 36.78 -1.12 -7.24
N THR A 164 36.62 -0.28 -8.25
CA THR A 164 37.44 -0.30 -9.47
C THR A 164 38.68 0.56 -9.30
N SER A 165 39.71 0.30 -10.11
CA SER A 165 40.96 1.10 -10.14
C SER A 165 40.75 2.59 -10.48
N GLN A 166 39.57 2.94 -11.03
CA GLN A 166 39.19 4.31 -11.39
C GLN A 166 38.11 4.85 -10.41
N ALA A 167 37.82 4.16 -9.31
CA ALA A 167 36.82 4.60 -8.37
C ALA A 167 37.26 5.87 -7.65
N VAL A 168 36.45 6.93 -7.77
CA VAL A 168 36.70 8.24 -7.14
C VAL A 168 36.08 8.31 -5.75
N LEU A 169 35.10 7.43 -5.43
CA LEU A 169 34.23 7.51 -4.25
C LEU A 169 34.48 6.45 -3.14
N PRO A 170 35.70 5.92 -2.92
CA PRO A 170 35.87 4.87 -1.89
C PRO A 170 35.55 5.36 -0.47
N GLY A 171 35.67 6.66 -0.20
CA GLY A 171 35.31 7.25 1.09
C GLY A 171 33.81 7.19 1.40
N TYR A 172 32.97 7.24 0.40
CA TYR A 172 31.52 7.11 0.58
C TYR A 172 31.12 5.72 1.09
N ALA A 173 31.78 4.67 0.59
CA ALA A 173 31.54 3.30 1.00
C ALA A 173 31.80 3.02 2.48
N MET A 174 32.55 3.88 3.19
CA MET A 174 32.77 3.74 4.63
C MET A 174 31.52 4.04 5.47
N ASN A 175 30.58 4.81 4.95
CA ASN A 175 29.43 5.31 5.70
C ASN A 175 28.07 4.83 5.14
N GLU A 176 28.08 4.17 3.98
CA GLU A 176 26.88 3.65 3.30
C GLU A 176 27.05 2.16 2.98
N SER A 177 25.98 1.53 2.55
CA SER A 177 25.96 0.11 2.20
C SER A 177 25.08 -0.16 0.97
N PRO A 178 25.29 -1.28 0.26
CA PRO A 178 24.36 -1.70 -0.79
C PRO A 178 22.89 -1.77 -0.29
N GLY A 179 22.71 -2.16 0.98
CA GLY A 179 21.37 -2.23 1.59
C GLY A 179 20.68 -0.87 1.72
N SER A 180 21.43 0.24 1.93
CA SER A 180 20.83 1.59 1.94
C SER A 180 20.38 2.01 0.54
N PHE A 181 21.13 1.65 -0.49
CA PHE A 181 20.78 1.89 -1.90
C PHE A 181 19.59 1.05 -2.35
N LEU A 182 19.52 -0.20 -1.93
CA LEU A 182 18.38 -1.05 -2.24
C LEU A 182 17.10 -0.53 -1.60
N ARG A 183 17.16 -0.05 -0.35
CA ARG A 183 16.04 0.59 0.32
C ARG A 183 15.59 1.85 -0.43
N PHE A 184 16.52 2.71 -0.80
CA PHE A 184 16.25 3.90 -1.59
C PHE A 184 15.55 3.58 -2.92
N LEU A 185 16.01 2.55 -3.67
CA LEU A 185 15.34 2.12 -4.90
C LEU A 185 13.92 1.62 -4.67
N GLY A 186 13.65 0.98 -3.53
CA GLY A 186 12.30 0.54 -3.14
C GLY A 186 11.36 1.72 -2.84
N GLU A 187 11.90 2.81 -2.28
CA GLU A 187 11.13 4.04 -2.01
C GLU A 187 10.80 4.81 -3.29
N VAL A 188 11.69 4.76 -4.29
CA VAL A 188 11.61 5.56 -5.51
C VAL A 188 10.89 4.84 -6.66
N ARG A 189 10.60 3.53 -6.54
CA ARG A 189 10.04 2.71 -7.63
C ARG A 189 10.81 2.89 -8.94
N ALA A 190 12.07 2.51 -8.94
CA ALA A 190 13.04 2.79 -10.01
C ALA A 190 12.67 2.29 -11.42
N ASP A 191 11.70 1.39 -11.54
CA ASP A 191 11.18 0.81 -12.78
C ASP A 191 10.01 1.60 -13.41
N SER A 192 9.44 2.56 -12.72
CA SER A 192 8.45 3.49 -13.26
C SER A 192 9.11 4.58 -14.12
N GLY A 193 8.38 5.10 -15.08
CA GLY A 193 8.91 6.06 -16.08
C GLY A 193 8.99 7.51 -15.60
N GLU A 194 9.09 7.77 -14.28
CA GLU A 194 9.11 9.12 -13.73
C GLU A 194 10.29 9.94 -14.24
N LEU A 195 10.09 11.24 -14.34
CA LEU A 195 11.15 12.20 -14.62
C LEU A 195 11.97 12.44 -13.35
N ILE A 196 13.29 12.29 -13.48
CA ILE A 196 14.22 12.51 -12.36
C ILE A 196 14.85 13.89 -12.50
N ILE A 197 14.85 14.67 -11.44
CA ILE A 197 15.56 15.95 -11.36
C ILE A 197 16.37 16.04 -10.04
N PRO A 198 17.54 16.70 -10.05
CA PRO A 198 18.22 17.23 -11.22
C PRO A 198 18.78 16.13 -12.13
N GLN A 199 18.89 16.42 -13.42
CA GLN A 199 19.59 15.55 -14.36
C GLN A 199 21.06 15.92 -14.42
N PHE A 200 21.94 14.94 -14.40
CA PHE A 200 23.38 15.13 -14.47
C PHE A 200 23.94 14.49 -15.75
N SER A 201 24.66 15.25 -16.55
CA SER A 201 25.46 14.70 -17.64
C SER A 201 26.78 14.14 -17.08
N SER A 202 27.45 13.29 -17.86
CA SER A 202 28.78 12.78 -17.46
C SER A 202 29.80 13.91 -17.27
N SER A 203 29.71 15.02 -18.02
CA SER A 203 30.55 16.19 -17.85
C SER A 203 30.30 16.92 -16.54
N ASP A 204 29.02 17.02 -16.11
CA ASP A 204 28.64 17.65 -14.84
C ASP A 204 29.20 16.87 -13.66
N ILE A 205 29.10 15.53 -13.72
CA ILE A 205 29.61 14.65 -12.68
C ILE A 205 31.12 14.84 -12.52
N VAL A 206 31.88 14.86 -13.62
CA VAL A 206 33.34 15.08 -13.59
C VAL A 206 33.68 16.47 -13.04
N ALA A 207 32.94 17.51 -13.45
CA ALA A 207 33.17 18.86 -12.96
C ALA A 207 32.89 18.97 -11.43
N ILE A 208 31.84 18.34 -10.94
CA ILE A 208 31.51 18.30 -9.52
C ILE A 208 32.60 17.52 -8.73
N GLU A 209 33.09 16.40 -9.26
CA GLU A 209 34.15 15.62 -8.63
C GLU A 209 35.47 16.42 -8.55
N ASP A 210 35.84 17.11 -9.62
CA ASP A 210 37.02 17.96 -9.64
C ASP A 210 36.89 19.14 -8.66
N GLU A 211 35.71 19.75 -8.56
CA GLU A 211 35.44 20.80 -7.58
C GLU A 211 35.54 20.26 -6.14
N CYS A 212 34.93 19.12 -5.84
CA CYS A 212 35.04 18.46 -4.53
C CYS A 212 36.50 18.20 -4.15
N LEU A 213 37.29 17.63 -5.07
CA LEU A 213 38.70 17.35 -4.85
C LEU A 213 39.51 18.60 -4.58
N ASN A 214 39.27 19.67 -5.33
CA ASN A 214 39.96 20.94 -5.18
C ASN A 214 39.61 21.62 -3.84
N LEU A 215 38.34 21.65 -3.49
CA LEU A 215 37.87 22.23 -2.23
C LEU A 215 38.40 21.44 -1.04
N TYR A 216 38.36 20.11 -1.10
CA TYR A 216 38.90 19.24 -0.04
C TYR A 216 40.40 19.52 0.20
N ARG A 217 41.21 19.62 -0.86
CA ARG A 217 42.64 19.97 -0.72
C ARG A 217 42.84 21.31 -0.04
N LYS A 218 42.10 22.35 -0.43
CA LYS A 218 42.19 23.68 0.18
C LYS A 218 41.75 23.64 1.65
N ILE A 219 40.69 22.91 1.98
CA ILE A 219 40.22 22.74 3.36
C ILE A 219 41.33 22.04 4.19
N ALA A 220 41.92 20.96 3.64
CA ALA A 220 42.99 20.23 4.35
C ALA A 220 44.24 21.10 4.56
N GLU A 221 44.67 21.86 3.58
CA GLU A 221 45.81 22.79 3.67
C GLU A 221 45.52 23.90 4.71
N LEU A 222 44.35 24.50 4.65
CA LEU A 222 43.99 25.58 5.56
C LEU A 222 43.74 25.09 6.99
N TRP A 223 43.17 23.90 7.17
CA TRP A 223 43.02 23.29 8.49
C TRP A 223 44.38 22.90 9.08
N GLY A 224 45.32 22.39 8.26
CA GLY A 224 46.66 22.08 8.68
C GLY A 224 47.49 23.32 9.12
N SER A 225 47.30 24.46 8.46
CA SER A 225 48.04 25.70 8.75
C SER A 225 47.36 26.58 9.81
N GLU A 226 46.04 26.70 9.80
CA GLU A 226 45.26 27.64 10.64
C GLU A 226 44.24 26.95 11.57
N GLY A 227 44.19 25.60 11.63
CA GLY A 227 43.20 24.84 12.40
C GLY A 227 43.14 25.23 13.86
N GLU A 228 44.30 25.43 14.51
CA GLU A 228 44.32 25.88 15.94
C GLU A 228 43.73 27.29 16.10
N ARG A 229 43.90 28.17 15.13
CA ARG A 229 43.28 29.49 15.13
C ARG A 229 41.76 29.40 14.95
N VAL A 230 41.28 28.51 14.09
CA VAL A 230 39.85 28.27 13.89
C VAL A 230 39.22 27.63 15.11
N LYS A 231 39.87 26.63 15.72
CA LYS A 231 39.39 26.01 16.99
C LYS A 231 39.24 27.08 18.06
N LYS A 232 40.25 27.95 18.25
CA LYS A 232 40.22 29.04 19.20
C LYS A 232 39.11 30.05 18.87
N LEU A 233 38.94 30.43 17.61
CA LEU A 233 37.91 31.38 17.16
C LEU A 233 36.51 30.87 17.52
N MET A 234 36.20 29.59 17.23
CA MET A 234 34.90 28.98 17.51
C MET A 234 34.70 28.77 19.00
N PHE A 235 35.74 28.44 19.76
CA PHE A 235 35.65 28.18 21.19
C PHE A 235 35.44 29.49 22.00
N GLU A 236 36.11 30.57 21.65
CA GLU A 236 36.06 31.90 22.34
C GLU A 236 34.86 32.74 21.92
N ASP A 237 34.17 32.39 20.80
CA ASP A 237 33.05 33.16 20.31
C ASP A 237 31.83 33.05 21.24
N ARG A 238 31.37 34.22 21.77
CA ARG A 238 30.23 34.33 22.68
C ARG A 238 28.88 34.39 21.95
N GLY A 239 28.91 34.65 20.65
CA GLY A 239 27.72 34.74 19.81
C GLY A 239 27.17 33.37 19.44
N LEU A 240 28.01 32.37 19.24
CA LEU A 240 27.60 31.01 18.91
C LEU A 240 26.72 30.39 20.00
N SER A 241 25.64 29.73 19.61
CA SER A 241 24.71 29.07 20.54
C SER A 241 25.35 27.85 21.19
N ARG A 242 25.41 27.82 22.50
CA ARG A 242 25.96 26.69 23.30
C ARG A 242 24.87 25.67 23.70
N ALA A 243 23.76 25.62 22.99
CA ALA A 243 22.75 24.61 23.21
C ALA A 243 23.29 23.23 22.80
N ALA A 244 22.72 22.16 23.39
CA ALA A 244 23.07 20.78 23.06
C ALA A 244 22.85 20.52 21.55
N GLY A 245 23.79 19.79 20.91
CA GLY A 245 23.76 19.48 19.49
C GLY A 245 24.23 20.64 18.59
N LYS A 246 24.51 21.82 19.13
CA LYS A 246 25.06 22.97 18.38
C LYS A 246 26.56 23.12 18.67
N TYR A 247 26.95 24.19 19.36
CA TYR A 247 28.38 24.51 19.63
C TYR A 247 28.67 24.48 21.13
N ARG A 248 28.07 23.56 21.93
CA ARG A 248 28.45 23.31 23.31
C ARG A 248 29.92 22.88 23.35
N GLU A 249 30.62 23.11 24.46
CA GLU A 249 32.06 22.85 24.59
C GLU A 249 32.43 21.39 24.27
N ASP A 250 31.67 20.43 24.79
CA ASP A 250 31.86 19.03 24.51
C ASP A 250 31.62 18.70 23.01
N ASP A 251 30.53 19.24 22.43
CA ASP A 251 30.17 19.08 21.05
C ASP A 251 31.23 19.68 20.09
N LEU A 252 31.89 20.81 20.52
CA LEU A 252 32.99 21.41 19.79
C LEU A 252 34.25 20.53 19.80
N ALA A 253 34.54 19.93 20.95
CA ALA A 253 35.71 19.04 21.06
C ALA A 253 35.57 17.84 20.14
N GLU A 254 34.40 17.20 20.11
CA GLU A 254 34.10 16.09 19.17
C GLU A 254 34.13 16.54 17.73
N LEU A 255 33.58 17.72 17.42
CA LEU A 255 33.60 18.31 16.09
C LEU A 255 35.02 18.54 15.55
N PHE A 256 35.93 19.02 16.38
CA PHE A 256 37.32 19.25 16.01
C PHE A 256 38.06 17.92 15.80
N ILE A 257 37.85 16.94 16.65
CA ILE A 257 38.37 15.58 16.46
C ILE A 257 37.87 14.99 15.13
N GLY A 258 36.59 15.16 14.83
CA GLY A 258 36.01 14.75 13.55
C GLY A 258 36.65 15.42 12.35
N MET A 259 36.93 16.73 12.42
CA MET A 259 37.60 17.47 11.35
C MET A 259 39.09 17.05 11.20
N ASP A 260 39.81 16.86 12.32
CA ASP A 260 41.17 16.33 12.32
C ASP A 260 41.21 14.97 11.63
N ALA A 261 40.27 14.07 11.94
CA ALA A 261 40.16 12.74 11.31
C ALA A 261 39.78 12.83 9.82
N PHE A 262 38.85 13.72 9.46
CA PHE A 262 38.43 13.92 8.08
C PHE A 262 39.61 14.34 7.19
N VAL A 263 40.41 15.27 7.65
CA VAL A 263 41.60 15.74 6.93
C VAL A 263 42.70 14.66 6.94
N ALA A 264 42.95 13.97 8.06
CA ALA A 264 44.03 12.97 8.20
C ALA A 264 43.78 11.73 7.32
N ASN A 265 42.53 11.32 7.13
CA ASN A 265 42.19 10.14 6.37
C ASN A 265 42.43 10.31 4.86
N ALA A 266 42.62 11.51 4.35
CA ALA A 266 42.84 11.84 2.94
C ALA A 266 41.83 11.22 1.98
N LEU A 267 40.55 11.09 2.42
CA LEU A 267 39.43 10.54 1.66
C LEU A 267 38.42 11.64 1.33
N PRO A 268 38.57 12.30 0.18
CA PRO A 268 37.81 13.50 -0.15
C PRO A 268 36.30 13.32 -0.30
N PHE A 269 35.82 12.09 -0.40
CA PHE A 269 34.39 11.76 -0.48
C PHE A 269 33.87 11.00 0.74
N ALA A 270 34.64 10.95 1.82
CA ALA A 270 34.16 10.43 3.08
C ALA A 270 33.10 11.36 3.68
N LEU A 271 31.99 10.80 4.13
CA LEU A 271 30.95 11.55 4.79
C LEU A 271 31.43 11.99 6.19
N PHE A 272 31.68 13.27 6.34
CA PHE A 272 31.79 13.90 7.63
C PHE A 272 30.45 14.58 7.95
N ARG A 273 29.55 13.85 8.61
CA ARG A 273 28.16 14.28 8.85
C ARG A 273 28.02 15.63 9.53
N GLU A 274 29.02 16.03 10.32
CA GLU A 274 29.01 17.28 11.07
C GLU A 274 29.72 18.43 10.36
N LEU A 275 30.19 18.24 9.13
CA LEU A 275 30.87 19.28 8.35
C LEU A 275 30.00 20.55 8.22
N PHE A 276 28.68 20.38 8.11
CA PHE A 276 27.72 21.50 8.03
C PHE A 276 27.84 22.48 9.20
N LYS A 277 28.39 22.06 10.36
CA LYS A 277 28.64 22.95 11.50
C LYS A 277 29.80 23.93 11.24
N PHE A 278 30.64 23.68 10.23
CA PHE A 278 31.67 24.60 9.80
C PHE A 278 31.21 25.53 8.66
N THR A 279 29.97 25.45 8.22
CA THR A 279 29.47 26.29 7.11
C THR A 279 29.09 27.69 7.61
N THR A 280 29.30 28.69 6.77
CA THR A 280 28.97 30.09 7.06
C THR A 280 27.49 30.30 7.34
N SER A 281 26.63 29.65 6.55
CA SER A 281 25.16 29.69 6.69
C SER A 281 24.71 29.16 8.04
N ARG A 282 25.21 27.98 8.46
CA ARG A 282 24.85 27.37 9.73
C ARG A 282 25.37 28.16 10.92
N MET A 283 26.57 28.70 10.84
CA MET A 283 27.08 29.60 11.86
C MET A 283 26.23 30.86 12.02
N ALA A 284 25.79 31.44 10.94
CA ALA A 284 24.89 32.61 10.96
C ALA A 284 23.55 32.25 11.62
N GLU A 285 22.94 31.14 11.24
CA GLU A 285 21.67 30.65 11.79
C GLU A 285 21.76 30.38 13.30
N TRP A 286 22.87 29.82 13.77
CA TRP A 286 23.04 29.43 15.17
C TRP A 286 23.79 30.50 16.01
N THR A 287 23.97 31.66 15.45
CA THR A 287 24.48 32.83 16.18
C THR A 287 23.32 33.59 16.85
N LYS A 288 23.51 34.02 18.09
CA LYS A 288 22.52 34.81 18.86
C LYS A 288 22.29 36.16 18.18
N LYS A 289 21.03 36.59 18.09
CA LYS A 289 20.58 37.81 17.36
C LYS A 289 21.38 39.11 17.61
N LYS A 290 22.14 39.21 18.68
CA LYS A 290 22.93 40.43 19.05
C LYS A 290 24.41 40.33 18.64
N PHE A 291 24.82 39.22 18.03
CA PHE A 291 26.22 38.95 17.70
C PHE A 291 26.39 38.75 16.19
N THR A 292 27.58 38.99 15.69
CA THR A 292 27.98 38.63 14.34
C THR A 292 28.62 37.25 14.36
N PRO A 293 28.32 36.39 13.36
CA PRO A 293 28.95 35.08 13.30
C PRO A 293 30.48 35.21 13.10
N PRO A 294 31.27 34.25 13.58
CA PRO A 294 32.70 34.22 13.32
C PRO A 294 32.95 34.07 11.83
N ASN A 295 33.94 34.80 11.31
CA ASN A 295 34.30 34.80 9.91
C ASN A 295 35.71 34.25 9.71
N HIS A 296 35.82 33.22 8.80
CA HIS A 296 37.12 32.65 8.41
C HIS A 296 36.97 31.99 7.04
N GLU A 297 37.99 32.08 6.18
CA GLU A 297 37.98 31.51 4.82
C GLU A 297 37.63 30.00 4.83
N LEU A 298 38.01 29.28 5.85
CA LEU A 298 37.67 27.88 6.00
C LEU A 298 36.15 27.63 5.99
N PHE A 299 35.35 28.52 6.57
CA PHE A 299 33.91 28.36 6.65
C PHE A 299 33.25 28.50 5.29
N ASP A 300 33.72 29.41 4.47
CA ASP A 300 33.26 29.56 3.07
C ASP A 300 33.68 28.37 2.20
N LEU A 301 34.89 27.84 2.43
CA LEU A 301 35.31 26.61 1.75
C LEU A 301 34.48 25.40 2.18
N CYS A 302 34.18 25.27 3.46
CA CYS A 302 33.28 24.20 3.96
C CYS A 302 31.88 24.32 3.40
N GLU A 303 31.31 25.53 3.28
CA GLU A 303 30.01 25.79 2.65
C GLU A 303 29.98 25.28 1.22
N ARG A 304 30.98 25.68 0.42
CA ARG A 304 31.09 25.26 -0.98
C ARG A 304 31.31 23.76 -1.11
N TYR A 305 32.14 23.19 -0.25
CA TYR A 305 32.38 21.74 -0.26
C TYR A 305 31.12 20.96 0.14
N ASP A 306 30.39 21.39 1.18
CA ASP A 306 29.15 20.74 1.60
C ASP A 306 28.11 20.76 0.47
N SER A 307 28.01 21.88 -0.27
CA SER A 307 27.14 21.96 -1.45
C SER A 307 27.60 21.02 -2.56
N ALA A 308 28.88 21.03 -2.93
CA ALA A 308 29.40 20.20 -4.02
C ALA A 308 29.31 18.71 -3.70
N ILE A 309 29.60 18.29 -2.46
CA ILE A 309 29.53 16.89 -2.06
C ILE A 309 28.07 16.40 -2.04
N ARG A 310 27.11 17.23 -1.63
CA ARG A 310 25.68 16.91 -1.70
C ARG A 310 25.23 16.70 -3.14
N GLN A 311 25.61 17.62 -4.06
CA GLN A 311 25.32 17.45 -5.49
C GLN A 311 25.91 16.14 -6.03
N ARG A 312 27.14 15.78 -5.64
CA ARG A 312 27.75 14.50 -6.07
C ARG A 312 26.97 13.29 -5.59
N PHE A 313 26.47 13.32 -4.36
CA PHE A 313 25.66 12.23 -3.82
C PHE A 313 24.27 12.16 -4.46
N LEU A 314 23.67 13.29 -4.81
CA LEU A 314 22.44 13.34 -5.61
C LEU A 314 22.66 12.73 -6.99
N ALA A 315 23.78 13.10 -7.64
CA ALA A 315 24.16 12.53 -8.93
C ALA A 315 24.36 11.00 -8.83
N LEU A 316 24.97 10.51 -7.74
CA LEU A 316 25.16 9.08 -7.52
C LEU A 316 23.81 8.32 -7.37
N LYS A 317 22.84 8.90 -6.69
CA LYS A 317 21.47 8.35 -6.61
C LYS A 317 20.80 8.32 -7.97
N ALA A 318 20.93 9.39 -8.76
CA ALA A 318 20.42 9.46 -10.13
C ALA A 318 21.10 8.40 -11.04
N GLU A 319 22.43 8.27 -10.96
CA GLU A 319 23.18 7.23 -11.65
C GLU A 319 22.68 5.83 -11.30
N LEU A 320 22.40 5.55 -10.02
CA LEU A 320 21.88 4.26 -9.56
C LEU A 320 20.53 3.95 -10.21
N ILE A 321 19.59 4.90 -10.20
CA ILE A 321 18.26 4.70 -10.80
C ILE A 321 18.39 4.41 -12.29
N LEU A 322 19.18 5.21 -13.01
CA LEU A 322 19.41 5.02 -14.45
C LEU A 322 20.09 3.68 -14.73
N TYR A 323 21.06 3.29 -13.91
CA TYR A 323 21.72 1.99 -14.02
C TYR A 323 20.74 0.83 -13.82
N CYS A 324 19.87 0.93 -12.82
CA CYS A 324 18.85 -0.08 -12.57
C CYS A 324 17.82 -0.14 -13.72
N ARG A 325 17.36 1.00 -14.22
CA ARG A 325 16.43 1.09 -15.37
C ARG A 325 17.01 0.44 -16.63
N ASP A 326 18.32 0.55 -16.86
CA ASP A 326 18.98 -0.13 -17.99
C ASP A 326 19.19 -1.62 -17.75
N ARG A 327 19.60 -2.02 -16.53
CA ARG A 327 20.05 -3.38 -16.24
C ARG A 327 18.90 -4.34 -15.89
N LEU A 328 17.89 -3.86 -15.17
CA LEU A 328 16.82 -4.70 -14.68
C LEU A 328 16.06 -5.43 -15.80
N PRO A 329 15.64 -4.77 -16.90
CA PRO A 329 14.97 -5.47 -18.01
C PRO A 329 15.89 -6.52 -18.68
N LYS A 330 17.19 -6.25 -18.78
CA LYS A 330 18.16 -7.18 -19.37
C LYS A 330 18.31 -8.43 -18.51
N ARG A 331 18.48 -8.27 -17.20
CA ARG A 331 18.58 -9.38 -16.25
C ARG A 331 17.30 -10.23 -16.18
N LYS A 332 16.12 -9.59 -16.20
CA LYS A 332 14.83 -10.28 -16.28
C LYS A 332 14.76 -11.17 -17.51
N LYS A 333 15.17 -10.65 -18.66
CA LYS A 333 15.18 -11.38 -19.93
C LYS A 333 16.20 -12.55 -19.93
N GLU A 334 17.42 -12.32 -19.40
CA GLU A 334 18.45 -13.34 -19.26
C GLU A 334 18.02 -14.48 -18.34
N ALA A 335 17.30 -14.18 -17.25
CA ALA A 335 16.78 -15.15 -16.31
C ALA A 335 15.47 -15.81 -16.76
N ASN A 336 14.86 -15.35 -17.86
CA ASN A 336 13.52 -15.75 -18.31
C ASN A 336 12.44 -15.59 -17.23
N ILE A 337 12.50 -14.52 -16.44
CA ILE A 337 11.59 -14.21 -15.34
C ILE A 337 10.80 -12.95 -15.69
N ARG A 338 9.53 -12.93 -15.31
CA ARG A 338 8.64 -11.78 -15.34
C ARG A 338 8.08 -11.51 -13.94
N PHE A 339 7.80 -10.26 -13.67
CA PHE A 339 7.06 -9.83 -12.48
C PHE A 339 5.69 -9.30 -12.91
N PHE A 340 4.77 -9.19 -11.96
CA PHE A 340 3.40 -8.73 -12.28
C PHE A 340 3.39 -7.35 -12.97
N ASP A 341 4.22 -6.41 -12.51
CA ASP A 341 4.30 -5.06 -13.10
C ASP A 341 4.88 -5.06 -14.53
N ASP A 342 5.68 -6.09 -14.88
CA ASP A 342 6.21 -6.24 -16.23
C ASP A 342 5.10 -6.51 -17.25
N LEU A 343 4.01 -7.17 -16.83
CA LEU A 343 2.88 -7.44 -17.72
C LEU A 343 2.24 -6.15 -18.25
N LEU A 344 2.16 -5.11 -17.41
CA LEU A 344 1.67 -3.79 -17.82
C LEU A 344 2.66 -3.11 -18.78
N SER A 345 3.95 -3.20 -18.46
CA SER A 345 5.01 -2.62 -19.29
C SER A 345 5.11 -3.30 -20.66
N ASP A 346 5.05 -4.64 -20.70
CA ASP A 346 5.07 -5.43 -21.93
C ASP A 346 3.82 -5.17 -22.79
N MET A 347 2.64 -5.11 -22.14
CA MET A 347 1.38 -4.80 -22.82
C MET A 347 1.40 -3.40 -23.43
N HIS A 348 1.89 -2.41 -22.68
CA HIS A 348 2.04 -1.05 -23.16
C HIS A 348 3.04 -1.00 -24.33
N ALA A 349 4.21 -1.62 -24.20
CA ALA A 349 5.21 -1.66 -25.26
C ALA A 349 4.66 -2.32 -26.54
N ALA A 350 3.95 -3.43 -26.42
CA ALA A 350 3.33 -4.14 -27.56
C ALA A 350 2.29 -3.27 -28.27
N LEU A 351 1.47 -2.52 -27.53
CA LEU A 351 0.42 -1.66 -28.11
C LEU A 351 0.98 -0.41 -28.79
N PHE A 352 2.13 0.09 -28.36
CA PHE A 352 2.74 1.32 -28.89
C PHE A 352 3.94 1.06 -29.80
N SER A 353 4.24 -0.23 -30.13
CA SER A 353 5.23 -0.54 -31.16
C SER A 353 4.76 -0.08 -32.54
N HIS A 354 5.69 0.43 -33.35
CA HIS A 354 5.34 1.07 -34.63
C HIS A 354 4.85 0.10 -35.72
N GLU A 355 5.33 -1.14 -35.72
CA GLU A 355 5.04 -2.09 -36.80
C GLU A 355 3.90 -3.06 -36.49
N GLU A 356 3.79 -3.54 -35.26
CA GLU A 356 2.85 -4.59 -34.86
C GLU A 356 1.72 -4.08 -33.96
N GLY A 357 1.87 -2.91 -33.33
CA GLY A 357 0.93 -2.38 -32.36
C GLY A 357 -0.49 -2.18 -32.92
N GLU A 358 -0.64 -1.72 -34.17
CA GLU A 358 -1.97 -1.54 -34.77
C GLU A 358 -2.66 -2.89 -35.02
N ALA A 359 -1.93 -3.88 -35.52
CA ALA A 359 -2.47 -5.24 -35.71
C ALA A 359 -2.91 -5.83 -34.37
N PHE A 360 -2.12 -5.64 -33.32
CA PHE A 360 -2.43 -6.12 -31.97
C PHE A 360 -3.67 -5.41 -31.38
N ARG A 361 -3.78 -4.08 -31.50
CA ARG A 361 -4.99 -3.35 -31.11
C ARG A 361 -6.24 -3.85 -31.83
N LEU A 362 -6.15 -4.12 -33.13
CA LEU A 362 -7.26 -4.65 -33.90
C LEU A 362 -7.69 -6.05 -33.45
N LEU A 363 -6.74 -6.94 -33.11
CA LEU A 363 -7.04 -8.27 -32.58
C LEU A 363 -7.76 -8.17 -31.22
N LEU A 364 -7.29 -7.32 -30.33
CA LEU A 364 -7.93 -7.10 -29.04
C LEU A 364 -9.35 -6.52 -29.18
N ARG A 365 -9.55 -5.53 -30.09
CA ARG A 365 -10.88 -4.97 -30.41
C ARG A 365 -11.84 -6.04 -30.97
N ARG A 366 -11.36 -6.98 -31.77
CA ARG A 366 -12.17 -8.09 -32.29
C ARG A 366 -12.55 -9.09 -31.22
N ARG A 367 -11.62 -9.38 -30.31
CA ARG A 367 -11.86 -10.31 -29.22
C ARG A 367 -12.78 -9.71 -28.16
N TRP A 368 -12.53 -8.47 -27.78
CA TRP A 368 -13.29 -7.73 -26.79
C TRP A 368 -13.82 -6.42 -27.39
N PRO A 369 -14.92 -6.47 -28.14
CA PRO A 369 -15.48 -5.28 -28.78
C PRO A 369 -16.10 -4.28 -27.79
N ALA A 370 -16.26 -4.62 -26.52
CA ALA A 370 -16.76 -3.77 -25.45
C ALA A 370 -15.97 -3.98 -24.16
N ALA A 371 -15.74 -2.90 -23.41
CA ALA A 371 -15.05 -2.97 -22.13
C ALA A 371 -15.72 -2.13 -21.03
N LEU A 372 -15.70 -2.65 -19.82
CA LEU A 372 -16.19 -2.03 -18.58
C LEU A 372 -15.04 -2.08 -17.57
N ILE A 373 -14.51 -0.92 -17.18
CA ILE A 373 -13.40 -0.82 -16.22
C ILE A 373 -13.98 -0.30 -14.91
N ASP A 374 -14.00 -1.15 -13.89
CA ASP A 374 -14.47 -0.80 -12.56
C ASP A 374 -13.32 -0.26 -11.70
N GLU A 375 -13.63 0.56 -10.71
CA GLU A 375 -12.67 1.24 -9.83
C GLU A 375 -11.59 2.00 -10.61
N PHE A 376 -11.98 2.67 -11.71
CA PHE A 376 -11.05 3.34 -12.62
C PHE A 376 -10.17 4.39 -11.93
N GLN A 377 -10.60 4.98 -10.81
CA GLN A 377 -9.78 5.92 -10.02
C GLN A 377 -8.55 5.27 -9.36
N ASP A 378 -8.49 3.95 -9.30
CA ASP A 378 -7.35 3.21 -8.74
C ASP A 378 -6.35 2.75 -9.84
N THR A 379 -6.51 3.25 -11.06
CA THR A 379 -5.59 2.98 -12.18
C THR A 379 -4.46 4.00 -12.24
N ASP A 380 -3.38 3.64 -12.93
CA ASP A 380 -2.26 4.52 -13.25
C ASP A 380 -2.31 5.04 -14.70
N ALA A 381 -1.41 5.96 -15.05
CA ALA A 381 -1.35 6.56 -16.38
C ALA A 381 -1.10 5.51 -17.48
N ARG A 382 -0.27 4.49 -17.20
CA ARG A 382 0.06 3.40 -18.16
C ARG A 382 -1.14 2.50 -18.42
N GLN A 383 -1.88 2.16 -17.36
CA GLN A 383 -3.12 1.37 -17.46
C GLN A 383 -4.19 2.12 -18.27
N TYR A 384 -4.34 3.42 -18.03
CA TYR A 384 -5.24 4.25 -18.83
C TYR A 384 -4.83 4.29 -20.31
N ASP A 385 -3.54 4.50 -20.60
CA ASP A 385 -3.05 4.55 -21.98
C ASP A 385 -3.26 3.20 -22.69
N ILE A 386 -3.16 2.06 -22.01
CA ILE A 386 -3.50 0.72 -22.57
C ILE A 386 -4.96 0.69 -23.04
N PHE A 387 -5.93 0.99 -22.17
CA PHE A 387 -7.34 0.95 -22.52
C PHE A 387 -7.69 1.99 -23.59
N ARG A 388 -7.15 3.20 -23.45
CA ARG A 388 -7.34 4.26 -24.42
C ARG A 388 -6.88 3.83 -25.81
N SER A 389 -5.68 3.27 -25.93
CA SER A 389 -5.12 2.86 -27.23
C SER A 389 -5.97 1.78 -27.90
N ILE A 390 -6.59 0.89 -27.13
CA ILE A 390 -7.46 -0.17 -27.67
C ILE A 390 -8.79 0.42 -28.15
N TYR A 391 -9.42 1.35 -27.41
CA TYR A 391 -10.82 1.73 -27.64
C TYR A 391 -11.07 3.14 -28.16
N GLU A 392 -10.10 4.07 -28.15
CA GLU A 392 -10.33 5.46 -28.53
C GLU A 392 -10.89 5.62 -29.96
N GLU A 393 -10.40 4.83 -30.90
CA GLU A 393 -10.85 4.84 -32.30
C GLU A 393 -11.89 3.74 -32.59
N SER A 394 -12.39 3.07 -31.55
CA SER A 394 -13.33 1.95 -31.70
C SER A 394 -14.77 2.45 -31.76
N VAL A 395 -15.59 1.76 -32.57
CA VAL A 395 -17.06 1.91 -32.55
C VAL A 395 -17.66 1.29 -31.27
N GLY A 396 -16.92 0.34 -30.64
CA GLY A 396 -17.34 -0.33 -29.42
C GLY A 396 -17.26 0.58 -28.18
N PRO A 397 -18.06 0.31 -27.15
CA PRO A 397 -18.04 1.11 -25.93
C PRO A 397 -16.90 0.77 -25.01
N LEU A 398 -16.26 1.79 -24.44
CA LEU A 398 -15.45 1.72 -23.25
C LEU A 398 -16.16 2.50 -22.15
N PHE A 399 -16.47 1.84 -21.05
CA PHE A 399 -17.01 2.48 -19.85
C PHE A 399 -15.93 2.53 -18.77
N LEU A 400 -15.51 3.73 -18.38
CA LEU A 400 -14.63 3.99 -17.26
C LEU A 400 -15.50 4.35 -16.05
N ILE A 401 -15.56 3.48 -15.06
CA ILE A 401 -16.46 3.61 -13.91
C ILE A 401 -15.64 3.80 -12.66
N GLY A 402 -15.82 4.92 -11.96
CA GLY A 402 -15.02 5.20 -10.77
C GLY A 402 -15.45 6.45 -10.03
N ASP A 403 -14.79 6.75 -8.92
CA ASP A 403 -14.98 7.95 -8.12
C ASP A 403 -13.64 8.54 -7.71
N PRO A 404 -13.21 9.69 -8.26
CA PRO A 404 -11.92 10.28 -7.93
C PRO A 404 -11.79 10.66 -6.45
N LYS A 405 -12.90 10.83 -5.73
CA LYS A 405 -12.94 11.07 -4.29
C LYS A 405 -12.53 9.85 -3.46
N GLN A 406 -12.55 8.65 -4.07
CA GLN A 406 -12.15 7.37 -3.47
C GLN A 406 -10.78 6.88 -3.98
N ALA A 407 -9.98 7.73 -4.64
CA ALA A 407 -8.62 7.43 -5.07
C ALA A 407 -7.67 7.48 -3.86
N ILE A 408 -7.41 6.32 -3.24
CA ILE A 408 -6.65 6.16 -1.99
C ILE A 408 -5.53 5.11 -2.07
N TYR A 409 -5.17 4.65 -3.27
CA TYR A 409 -4.14 3.62 -3.48
C TYR A 409 -2.87 4.16 -4.15
N SER A 410 -2.49 5.43 -3.92
CA SER A 410 -1.25 6.00 -4.48
C SER A 410 -0.02 5.19 -4.07
N PHE A 411 0.01 4.68 -2.84
CA PHE A 411 1.09 3.81 -2.33
C PHE A 411 1.22 2.47 -3.10
N ARG A 412 0.19 2.07 -3.88
CA ARG A 412 0.20 0.92 -4.81
C ARG A 412 0.43 1.33 -6.26
N GLY A 413 0.69 2.61 -6.53
CA GLY A 413 0.92 3.12 -7.88
C GLY A 413 -0.32 3.67 -8.57
N ALA A 414 -1.50 3.65 -7.92
CA ALA A 414 -2.66 4.34 -8.45
C ALA A 414 -2.39 5.85 -8.54
N ASP A 415 -2.89 6.45 -9.60
CA ASP A 415 -2.67 7.87 -9.87
C ASP A 415 -3.98 8.56 -10.23
N VAL A 416 -4.43 9.46 -9.35
CA VAL A 416 -5.65 10.23 -9.59
C VAL A 416 -5.56 11.13 -10.82
N PHE A 417 -4.34 11.54 -11.23
CA PHE A 417 -4.12 12.34 -12.42
C PHE A 417 -4.45 11.57 -13.71
N ALA A 418 -4.30 10.23 -13.70
CA ALA A 418 -4.78 9.38 -14.79
C ALA A 418 -6.31 9.50 -14.97
N TYR A 419 -7.06 9.50 -13.86
CA TYR A 419 -8.51 9.76 -13.89
C TYR A 419 -8.84 11.16 -14.39
N LEU A 420 -8.12 12.20 -13.93
CA LEU A 420 -8.33 13.57 -14.35
C LEU A 420 -8.01 13.75 -15.85
N LYS A 421 -6.92 13.14 -16.33
CA LYS A 421 -6.56 13.08 -17.76
C LYS A 421 -7.69 12.44 -18.58
N ALA A 422 -8.21 11.30 -18.13
CA ALA A 422 -9.34 10.65 -18.79
C ALA A 422 -10.59 11.53 -18.79
N SER A 423 -10.90 12.18 -17.67
CA SER A 423 -12.03 13.12 -17.57
C SER A 423 -11.90 14.28 -18.54
N ARG A 424 -10.70 14.82 -18.75
CA ARG A 424 -10.46 15.90 -19.74
C ARG A 424 -10.59 15.41 -21.19
N ASN A 425 -10.16 14.19 -21.47
CA ASN A 425 -10.20 13.61 -22.81
C ASN A 425 -11.62 13.18 -23.25
N VAL A 426 -12.48 12.80 -22.30
CA VAL A 426 -13.85 12.40 -22.59
C VAL A 426 -14.74 13.64 -22.74
N GLY A 427 -15.50 13.74 -23.82
CA GLY A 427 -16.42 14.85 -24.10
C GLY A 427 -17.46 15.01 -22.98
N GLU A 428 -17.93 16.24 -22.75
CA GLU A 428 -18.91 16.52 -21.68
C GLU A 428 -20.22 15.77 -21.82
N ASP A 429 -20.64 15.48 -23.05
CA ASP A 429 -21.82 14.68 -23.39
C ASP A 429 -21.68 13.20 -23.04
N ARG A 430 -20.47 12.74 -22.77
CA ARG A 430 -20.13 11.35 -22.40
C ARG A 430 -19.64 11.20 -20.95
N ARG A 431 -19.82 12.24 -20.14
CA ARG A 431 -19.53 12.21 -18.71
C ARG A 431 -20.83 12.12 -17.92
N PHE A 432 -20.98 11.03 -17.18
CA PHE A 432 -22.20 10.71 -16.44
C PHE A 432 -21.92 10.64 -14.94
N THR A 433 -22.96 10.79 -14.12
CA THR A 433 -22.87 10.65 -12.67
C THR A 433 -24.07 9.91 -12.11
N LEU A 434 -23.85 9.13 -11.06
CA LEU A 434 -24.87 8.53 -10.22
C LEU A 434 -25.13 9.43 -9.02
N THR A 435 -26.38 9.88 -8.83
CA THR A 435 -26.73 10.90 -7.84
C THR A 435 -27.48 10.35 -6.62
N HIS A 436 -28.05 9.15 -6.71
CA HIS A 436 -28.86 8.56 -5.65
C HIS A 436 -28.04 7.57 -4.83
N ASN A 437 -27.91 7.80 -3.53
CA ASN A 437 -27.30 6.88 -2.60
C ASN A 437 -28.37 5.92 -2.02
N TRP A 438 -28.08 4.62 -2.10
CA TRP A 438 -28.97 3.54 -1.66
C TRP A 438 -28.48 2.87 -0.38
N ARG A 439 -27.33 3.30 0.14
CA ARG A 439 -26.64 2.70 1.27
C ARG A 439 -26.98 3.38 2.58
N SER A 440 -26.84 4.70 2.64
CA SER A 440 -26.89 5.48 3.88
C SER A 440 -28.29 6.04 4.15
N VAL A 441 -28.61 6.27 5.43
CA VAL A 441 -29.84 6.93 5.84
C VAL A 441 -29.86 8.40 5.37
N PRO A 442 -31.04 8.97 5.08
CA PRO A 442 -31.15 10.33 4.52
C PRO A 442 -30.46 11.41 5.34
N GLN A 443 -30.59 11.37 6.66
CA GLN A 443 -30.04 12.37 7.57
C GLN A 443 -28.49 12.34 7.58
N LEU A 444 -27.87 11.15 7.38
CA LEU A 444 -26.42 11.03 7.26
C LEU A 444 -25.93 11.68 5.96
N LEU A 445 -26.66 11.50 4.87
CA LEU A 445 -26.34 12.14 3.59
C LEU A 445 -26.43 13.66 3.68
N GLU A 446 -27.44 14.18 4.40
CA GLU A 446 -27.57 15.63 4.67
C GLU A 446 -26.36 16.16 5.44
N ALA A 447 -25.91 15.44 6.48
CA ALA A 447 -24.73 15.80 7.25
C ALA A 447 -23.47 15.83 6.37
N PHE A 448 -23.28 14.84 5.48
CA PHE A 448 -22.15 14.84 4.52
C PHE A 448 -22.25 15.95 3.49
N ASN A 449 -23.44 16.21 2.98
CA ASN A 449 -23.66 17.33 2.06
C ASN A 449 -23.27 18.67 2.71
N VAL A 450 -23.62 18.88 3.98
CA VAL A 450 -23.20 20.09 4.73
C VAL A 450 -21.69 20.11 4.91
N LEU A 451 -21.08 19.00 5.34
CA LEU A 451 -19.65 18.92 5.61
C LEU A 451 -18.80 19.27 4.39
N PHE A 452 -19.09 18.63 3.23
CA PHE A 452 -18.25 18.78 2.04
C PHE A 452 -18.67 19.97 1.15
N SER A 453 -19.87 20.54 1.28
CA SER A 453 -20.29 21.72 0.50
C SER A 453 -19.87 23.06 1.12
N ASN A 454 -19.39 23.08 2.38
CA ASN A 454 -18.97 24.31 3.06
C ASN A 454 -17.65 24.88 2.53
N VAL A 455 -16.90 24.12 1.74
CA VAL A 455 -15.61 24.53 1.18
C VAL A 455 -15.68 24.48 -0.35
N PRO A 456 -15.20 25.50 -1.08
CA PRO A 456 -15.31 25.55 -2.55
C PRO A 456 -14.57 24.42 -3.27
N ALA A 457 -13.46 23.93 -2.73
CA ALA A 457 -12.68 22.82 -3.27
C ALA A 457 -12.30 21.85 -2.14
N PRO A 458 -13.25 21.02 -1.67
CA PRO A 458 -13.04 20.17 -0.50
C PRO A 458 -11.93 19.14 -0.67
N PHE A 459 -11.56 18.79 -1.91
CA PHE A 459 -10.49 17.84 -2.23
C PHE A 459 -9.21 18.50 -2.77
N LEU A 460 -9.04 19.80 -2.59
CA LEU A 460 -7.91 20.64 -3.03
C LEU A 460 -7.71 20.76 -4.54
N PHE A 461 -8.10 19.77 -5.32
CA PHE A 461 -8.08 19.81 -6.78
C PHE A 461 -9.43 20.32 -7.31
N PRO A 462 -9.45 21.41 -8.11
CA PRO A 462 -10.70 21.98 -8.64
C PRO A 462 -11.52 21.01 -9.51
N GLU A 463 -10.84 20.05 -10.15
CA GLU A 463 -11.47 19.05 -11.00
C GLU A 463 -12.22 17.98 -10.19
N ILE A 464 -11.86 17.76 -8.91
CA ILE A 464 -12.53 16.82 -8.03
C ILE A 464 -13.59 17.56 -7.25
N THR A 465 -14.80 17.63 -7.81
CA THR A 465 -15.92 18.37 -7.23
C THR A 465 -16.77 17.47 -6.34
N TYR A 466 -17.22 18.00 -5.21
CA TYR A 466 -18.27 17.36 -4.43
C TYR A 466 -19.64 17.66 -5.06
N ARG A 467 -20.46 16.63 -5.20
CA ARG A 467 -21.85 16.73 -5.63
C ARG A 467 -22.73 16.20 -4.53
N SER A 468 -23.73 16.99 -4.15
CA SER A 468 -24.70 16.58 -3.13
C SER A 468 -25.38 15.27 -3.49
N LEU A 469 -25.39 14.36 -2.54
CA LEU A 469 -26.01 13.05 -2.64
C LEU A 469 -27.48 13.15 -2.23
N VAL A 470 -28.33 12.43 -2.97
CA VAL A 470 -29.77 12.32 -2.69
C VAL A 470 -30.06 10.89 -2.25
N SER A 471 -30.89 10.71 -1.23
CA SER A 471 -31.27 9.37 -0.79
C SER A 471 -32.16 8.69 -1.86
N GLY A 472 -31.78 7.46 -2.24
CA GLY A 472 -32.60 6.56 -3.05
C GLY A 472 -33.71 5.88 -2.25
N THR A 473 -33.62 5.91 -0.93
CA THR A 473 -34.56 5.30 0.02
C THR A 473 -35.01 6.33 1.07
N PRO A 474 -35.83 7.32 0.72
CA PRO A 474 -36.17 8.42 1.61
C PRO A 474 -36.93 8.00 2.89
N ASN A 475 -37.52 6.81 2.91
CA ASN A 475 -38.28 6.28 4.04
C ASN A 475 -37.49 5.19 4.81
N ARG A 476 -36.17 5.14 4.69
CA ARG A 476 -35.37 4.17 5.41
C ARG A 476 -35.28 4.56 6.89
N GLU A 477 -35.73 3.68 7.77
CA GLU A 477 -35.81 3.87 9.22
C GLU A 477 -34.76 3.03 9.99
N ASP A 478 -33.65 2.66 9.37
CA ASP A 478 -32.56 1.86 10.00
C ASP A 478 -31.69 2.71 10.95
N SER A 479 -32.30 3.69 11.64
CA SER A 479 -31.57 4.52 12.59
C SER A 479 -31.25 3.78 13.87
N LEU A 480 -30.14 4.17 14.49
CA LEU A 480 -29.76 3.70 15.84
C LEU A 480 -30.68 4.36 16.86
N ILE A 481 -31.52 3.57 17.50
CA ILE A 481 -32.46 4.02 18.53
C ILE A 481 -31.88 3.75 19.91
N VAL A 482 -31.75 4.78 20.76
CA VAL A 482 -31.32 4.67 22.16
C VAL A 482 -32.48 5.16 23.07
N GLU A 483 -33.03 4.29 23.85
CA GLU A 483 -34.32 4.41 24.54
C GLU A 483 -34.45 5.58 25.55
N GLU A 484 -33.33 6.17 26.02
CA GLU A 484 -33.32 7.26 27.00
C GLU A 484 -32.87 8.62 26.42
N ARG A 485 -32.65 8.68 25.12
CA ARG A 485 -32.28 9.92 24.41
C ARG A 485 -33.18 10.06 23.18
N ASP A 486 -33.47 11.30 22.81
CA ASP A 486 -33.98 11.59 21.46
C ASP A 486 -33.10 10.91 20.41
N ALA A 487 -33.65 10.58 19.25
CA ALA A 487 -32.93 9.89 18.17
C ALA A 487 -31.52 10.47 17.99
N ARG A 488 -30.51 9.65 18.15
CA ARG A 488 -29.11 10.11 18.02
C ARG A 488 -28.86 10.67 16.63
N PRO A 489 -28.12 11.77 16.51
CA PRO A 489 -27.68 12.28 15.21
C PRO A 489 -26.89 11.17 14.49
N PRO A 490 -27.04 11.04 13.16
CA PRO A 490 -26.34 9.99 12.41
C PRO A 490 -24.82 10.24 12.29
N LEU A 491 -24.36 11.45 12.54
CA LEU A 491 -22.95 11.84 12.59
C LEU A 491 -22.69 12.62 13.88
N GLU A 492 -21.73 12.13 14.67
CA GLU A 492 -21.33 12.75 15.92
C GLU A 492 -19.81 12.99 15.94
N PHE A 493 -19.39 14.17 16.43
CA PHE A 493 -17.99 14.49 16.66
C PHE A 493 -17.69 14.44 18.15
N LEU A 494 -16.77 13.56 18.56
CA LEU A 494 -16.26 13.48 19.93
C LEU A 494 -15.00 14.34 20.06
N VAL A 495 -15.11 15.43 20.78
CA VAL A 495 -14.03 16.39 20.98
C VAL A 495 -13.28 16.08 22.27
N LEU A 496 -11.96 15.88 22.19
CA LEU A 496 -11.09 15.71 23.34
C LEU A 496 -10.59 17.08 23.82
N GLU A 497 -10.93 17.46 25.05
CA GLU A 497 -10.52 18.74 25.63
C GLU A 497 -9.20 18.63 26.40
N ALA A 498 -8.23 19.48 26.05
CA ALA A 498 -6.93 19.57 26.72
C ALA A 498 -6.86 20.71 27.77
N SER A 499 -8.00 21.09 28.35
CA SER A 499 -8.14 22.25 29.23
C SER A 499 -7.23 22.22 30.48
N MET A 500 -6.72 21.06 30.89
CA MET A 500 -5.85 20.87 32.05
C MET A 500 -4.35 20.99 31.75
N LYS A 501 -3.95 21.24 30.49
CA LYS A 501 -2.54 21.35 30.09
C LYS A 501 -2.12 22.79 29.91
N GLU A 502 -0.90 23.14 30.35
CA GLU A 502 -0.35 24.51 30.26
C GLU A 502 -0.30 25.03 28.82
N ASN A 503 -0.03 24.18 27.84
CA ASN A 503 0.00 24.53 26.40
C ASN A 503 -1.31 24.26 25.65
N GLY A 504 -2.33 23.68 26.31
CA GLY A 504 -3.61 23.35 25.71
C GLY A 504 -3.54 22.26 24.61
N LEU A 505 -2.45 21.48 24.51
CA LEU A 505 -2.21 20.50 23.48
C LEU A 505 -1.90 19.12 24.05
N PHE A 506 -2.43 18.07 23.42
CA PHE A 506 -2.00 16.70 23.67
C PHE A 506 -0.81 16.33 22.76
N SER A 507 0.08 15.47 23.25
CA SER A 507 0.96 14.74 22.34
C SER A 507 0.16 13.74 21.51
N VAL A 508 0.69 13.34 20.36
CA VAL A 508 0.04 12.36 19.46
C VAL A 508 -0.25 11.04 20.19
N ASP A 509 0.67 10.57 21.03
CA ASP A 509 0.52 9.32 21.78
C ASP A 509 -0.58 9.42 22.85
N GLU A 510 -0.65 10.54 23.56
CA GLU A 510 -1.71 10.81 24.54
C GLU A 510 -3.09 10.89 23.87
N ALA A 511 -3.19 11.67 22.77
CA ALA A 511 -4.44 11.81 22.03
C ALA A 511 -4.92 10.45 21.49
N THR A 512 -4.00 9.65 20.94
CA THR A 512 -4.30 8.29 20.45
C THR A 512 -4.82 7.41 21.59
N GLY A 513 -4.18 7.45 22.77
CA GLY A 513 -4.60 6.68 23.94
C GLY A 513 -5.96 7.12 24.48
N LEU A 514 -6.23 8.43 24.51
CA LEU A 514 -7.51 8.97 24.98
C LEU A 514 -8.64 8.61 24.01
N ALA A 515 -8.45 8.81 22.70
CA ALA A 515 -9.43 8.47 21.67
C ALA A 515 -9.79 6.98 21.71
N SER A 516 -8.77 6.11 21.80
CA SER A 516 -9.01 4.66 21.89
C SER A 516 -9.86 4.27 23.11
N ARG A 517 -9.58 4.84 24.27
CA ARG A 517 -10.35 4.57 25.50
C ARG A 517 -11.77 5.14 25.42
N ALA A 518 -11.94 6.35 24.87
CA ALA A 518 -13.27 6.97 24.73
C ALA A 518 -14.17 6.11 23.84
N VAL A 519 -13.67 5.67 22.68
CA VAL A 519 -14.41 4.80 21.77
C VAL A 519 -14.74 3.45 22.43
N ALA A 520 -13.77 2.84 23.12
CA ALA A 520 -14.01 1.56 23.79
C ALA A 520 -15.06 1.68 24.90
N ALA A 521 -15.04 2.77 25.68
CA ALA A 521 -16.04 3.03 26.72
C ALA A 521 -17.43 3.22 26.14
N GLU A 522 -17.56 3.97 25.04
CA GLU A 522 -18.85 4.19 24.38
C GLU A 522 -19.41 2.91 23.77
N ILE A 523 -18.59 2.12 23.06
CA ILE A 523 -19.01 0.83 22.54
C ILE A 523 -19.48 -0.09 23.68
N SER A 524 -18.78 -0.10 24.81
CA SER A 524 -19.18 -0.86 26.00
C SER A 524 -20.57 -0.46 26.48
N MET A 525 -20.84 0.86 26.58
CA MET A 525 -22.16 1.36 27.00
C MET A 525 -23.26 0.96 26.00
N LEU A 526 -23.01 1.08 24.71
CA LEU A 526 -23.99 0.71 23.68
C LEU A 526 -24.32 -0.78 23.73
N LEU A 527 -23.32 -1.65 23.80
CA LEU A 527 -23.50 -3.10 23.84
C LEU A 527 -24.21 -3.57 25.12
N LEU A 528 -23.85 -3.00 26.29
CA LEU A 528 -24.53 -3.28 27.56
C LEU A 528 -26.00 -2.84 27.53
N SER A 529 -26.28 -1.67 26.93
CA SER A 529 -27.64 -1.18 26.77
C SER A 529 -28.44 -2.01 25.75
N ALA A 530 -27.77 -2.51 24.70
CA ALA A 530 -28.36 -3.40 23.70
C ALA A 530 -28.80 -4.73 24.28
N GLN A 531 -28.03 -5.30 25.22
CA GLN A 531 -28.42 -6.53 25.96
C GLN A 531 -29.76 -6.35 26.69
N ASN A 532 -30.03 -5.14 27.16
CA ASN A 532 -31.29 -4.77 27.80
C ASN A 532 -32.37 -4.28 26.80
N LYS A 533 -32.15 -4.48 25.50
CA LYS A 533 -33.03 -4.01 24.40
C LYS A 533 -33.28 -2.49 24.40
N LYS A 534 -32.37 -1.72 24.98
CA LYS A 534 -32.45 -0.25 25.01
C LYS A 534 -31.76 0.40 23.83
N VAL A 535 -30.90 -0.35 23.10
CA VAL A 535 -30.26 0.09 21.87
C VAL A 535 -30.62 -0.86 20.75
N LEU A 536 -31.28 -0.33 19.76
CA LEU A 536 -31.81 -1.09 18.62
C LEU A 536 -31.31 -0.49 17.30
N ILE A 537 -31.07 -1.36 16.31
CA ILE A 537 -30.80 -1.00 14.95
C ILE A 537 -31.64 -1.85 13.99
N GLY A 538 -32.40 -1.24 13.09
CA GLY A 538 -33.32 -1.98 12.23
C GLY A 538 -34.31 -2.85 13.01
N GLY A 539 -34.74 -2.42 14.22
CA GLY A 539 -35.70 -3.13 15.08
C GLY A 539 -35.12 -4.31 15.87
N ARG A 540 -33.81 -4.62 15.76
CA ARG A 540 -33.10 -5.64 16.55
C ARG A 540 -32.07 -5.03 17.49
N PRO A 541 -31.70 -5.71 18.59
CA PRO A 541 -30.61 -5.26 19.44
C PRO A 541 -29.29 -5.15 18.65
N LEU A 542 -28.51 -4.10 18.94
CA LEU A 542 -27.18 -3.90 18.39
C LEU A 542 -26.24 -5.03 18.81
N GLN A 543 -25.50 -5.58 17.89
CA GLN A 543 -24.49 -6.64 18.12
C GLN A 543 -23.08 -6.11 17.89
N ALA A 544 -22.07 -6.81 18.40
CA ALA A 544 -20.68 -6.39 18.26
C ALA A 544 -20.22 -6.38 16.79
N ASP A 545 -20.72 -7.26 15.96
CA ASP A 545 -20.41 -7.36 14.53
C ASP A 545 -21.08 -6.27 13.65
N ASP A 546 -22.03 -5.51 14.22
CA ASP A 546 -22.59 -4.31 13.59
C ASP A 546 -21.62 -3.12 13.66
N ILE A 547 -20.58 -3.20 14.50
CA ILE A 547 -19.68 -2.08 14.79
C ILE A 547 -18.36 -2.28 14.10
N ALA A 548 -17.92 -1.25 13.36
CA ALA A 548 -16.60 -1.16 12.80
C ALA A 548 -15.82 0.02 13.37
N ILE A 549 -14.51 -0.16 13.54
CA ILE A 549 -13.56 0.90 13.91
C ILE A 549 -12.53 1.00 12.80
N ILE A 550 -12.54 2.14 12.11
CA ILE A 550 -11.63 2.41 10.99
C ILE A 550 -10.42 3.20 11.50
N VAL A 551 -9.24 2.76 11.12
CA VAL A 551 -7.95 3.34 11.55
C VAL A 551 -7.01 3.49 10.37
N ARG A 552 -5.99 4.36 10.47
CA ARG A 552 -5.01 4.58 9.38
C ARG A 552 -3.84 3.61 9.41
N SER A 553 -3.53 3.04 10.57
CA SER A 553 -2.36 2.17 10.73
C SER A 553 -2.62 0.98 11.64
N HIS A 554 -1.83 -0.08 11.44
CA HIS A 554 -1.90 -1.26 12.30
C HIS A 554 -1.49 -0.97 13.77
N ARG A 555 -0.62 0.02 13.99
CA ARG A 555 -0.27 0.49 15.33
C ARG A 555 -1.49 1.09 16.04
N GLN A 556 -2.30 1.86 15.32
CA GLN A 556 -3.56 2.38 15.84
C GLN A 556 -4.56 1.26 16.09
N ALA A 557 -4.66 0.27 15.18
CA ALA A 557 -5.52 -0.91 15.37
C ALA A 557 -5.17 -1.67 16.66
N ALA A 558 -3.90 -1.90 16.93
CA ALA A 558 -3.44 -2.54 18.16
C ALA A 558 -3.84 -1.74 19.41
N ARG A 559 -3.69 -0.41 19.41
CA ARG A 559 -4.10 0.47 20.52
C ARG A 559 -5.60 0.39 20.79
N VAL A 560 -6.42 0.38 19.75
CA VAL A 560 -7.88 0.24 19.88
C VAL A 560 -8.25 -1.13 20.43
N ARG A 561 -7.67 -2.20 19.90
CA ARG A 561 -7.89 -3.56 20.39
C ARG A 561 -7.56 -3.69 21.88
N ASP A 562 -6.41 -3.15 22.29
CA ASP A 562 -6.01 -3.15 23.70
C ASP A 562 -7.00 -2.38 24.58
N ALA A 563 -7.54 -1.25 24.10
CA ALA A 563 -8.57 -0.51 24.80
C ALA A 563 -9.89 -1.31 24.95
N LEU A 564 -10.35 -1.97 23.87
CA LEU A 564 -11.55 -2.82 23.89
C LEU A 564 -11.38 -4.01 24.84
N SER A 565 -10.19 -4.61 24.89
CA SER A 565 -9.90 -5.74 25.76
C SER A 565 -10.03 -5.42 27.27
N VAL A 566 -9.78 -4.16 27.68
CA VAL A 566 -9.99 -3.69 29.05
C VAL A 566 -11.48 -3.82 29.44
N PHE A 567 -12.38 -3.57 28.49
CA PHE A 567 -13.82 -3.69 28.68
C PHE A 567 -14.36 -5.10 28.34
N ARG A 568 -13.47 -6.05 28.03
CA ARG A 568 -13.83 -7.43 27.63
C ARG A 568 -14.75 -7.48 26.40
N ILE A 569 -14.61 -6.55 25.48
CA ILE A 569 -15.36 -6.51 24.24
C ILE A 569 -14.64 -7.38 23.21
N PRO A 570 -15.29 -8.43 22.66
CA PRO A 570 -14.70 -9.22 21.60
C PRO A 570 -14.43 -8.33 20.37
N SER A 571 -13.22 -8.37 19.86
CA SER A 571 -12.82 -7.58 18.72
C SER A 571 -11.85 -8.32 17.81
N VAL A 572 -12.01 -8.16 16.51
CA VAL A 572 -11.20 -8.81 15.48
C VAL A 572 -10.52 -7.73 14.63
N VAL A 573 -9.21 -7.83 14.49
CA VAL A 573 -8.45 -6.97 13.57
C VAL A 573 -8.44 -7.61 12.18
N ARG A 574 -9.22 -7.04 11.27
CA ARG A 574 -9.15 -7.42 9.86
C ARG A 574 -7.95 -6.71 9.22
N SER A 575 -7.00 -7.49 8.77
CA SER A 575 -5.73 -7.01 8.23
C SER A 575 -5.43 -7.71 6.92
N ASP A 576 -4.85 -6.97 5.99
CA ASP A 576 -4.23 -7.49 4.77
C ASP A 576 -2.78 -7.97 5.01
N ARG A 577 -2.31 -8.00 6.27
CA ARG A 577 -0.96 -8.48 6.59
C ARG A 577 -0.83 -9.98 6.33
N SER A 578 0.35 -10.33 5.88
CA SER A 578 0.76 -11.73 5.78
C SER A 578 0.96 -12.38 7.16
N VAL A 579 0.61 -13.65 7.29
CA VAL A 579 0.92 -14.44 8.48
C VAL A 579 2.42 -14.54 8.74
N PHE A 580 3.26 -14.41 7.72
CA PHE A 580 4.72 -14.42 7.84
C PHE A 580 5.29 -13.25 8.67
N VAL A 581 4.55 -12.17 8.87
CA VAL A 581 4.96 -11.03 9.71
C VAL A 581 4.59 -11.24 11.19
N SER A 582 3.86 -12.32 11.51
CA SER A 582 3.45 -12.63 12.89
C SER A 582 4.62 -13.08 13.77
N ASP A 583 4.46 -12.94 15.08
CA ASP A 583 5.46 -13.44 16.03
C ASP A 583 5.55 -14.97 15.97
N GLU A 584 4.44 -15.67 15.73
CA GLU A 584 4.39 -17.11 15.54
C GLU A 584 5.22 -17.56 14.34
N ALA A 585 5.22 -16.81 13.23
CA ALA A 585 6.07 -17.12 12.08
C ALA A 585 7.56 -17.00 12.43
N ARG A 586 7.95 -15.98 13.20
CA ARG A 586 9.33 -15.85 13.70
C ARG A 586 9.73 -17.00 14.61
N GLU A 587 8.85 -17.40 15.53
CA GLU A 587 9.07 -18.54 16.40
C GLU A 587 9.19 -19.86 15.61
N ILE A 588 8.38 -20.04 14.55
CA ILE A 588 8.49 -21.19 13.65
C ILE A 588 9.85 -21.20 12.95
N CYS A 589 10.41 -20.08 12.51
CA CYS A 589 11.77 -20.05 11.95
C CYS A 589 12.80 -20.61 12.95
N ILE A 590 12.68 -20.23 14.22
CA ILE A 590 13.55 -20.72 15.29
C ILE A 590 13.36 -22.23 15.49
N LEU A 591 12.12 -22.70 15.54
CA LEU A 591 11.78 -24.11 15.65
C LEU A 591 12.31 -24.94 14.47
N LEU A 592 12.11 -24.46 13.23
CA LEU A 592 12.59 -25.14 12.03
C LEU A 592 14.11 -25.30 12.04
N ALA A 593 14.85 -24.26 12.45
CA ALA A 593 16.31 -24.33 12.58
C ALA A 593 16.75 -25.42 13.58
N ALA A 594 16.04 -25.59 14.69
CA ALA A 594 16.31 -26.63 15.68
C ALA A 594 15.87 -28.03 15.22
N PHE A 595 14.79 -28.13 14.44
CA PHE A 595 14.36 -29.43 13.88
C PHE A 595 15.28 -29.93 12.79
N ILE A 596 15.91 -29.05 12.01
CA ILE A 596 16.87 -29.42 10.96
C ILE A 596 18.19 -29.88 11.60
N ASP A 597 18.66 -29.17 12.61
CA ASP A 597 19.94 -29.49 13.27
C ASP A 597 19.73 -29.64 14.78
N PRO A 598 19.18 -30.79 15.22
CA PRO A 598 18.94 -31.08 16.64
C PRO A 598 20.21 -31.33 17.44
N SER A 599 21.38 -31.39 16.80
CA SER A 599 22.68 -31.52 17.44
C SER A 599 23.25 -30.17 17.92
N ASP A 600 22.77 -29.07 17.36
CA ASP A 600 23.10 -27.72 17.82
C ASP A 600 22.29 -27.35 19.07
N GLU A 601 22.89 -27.49 20.22
CA GLU A 601 22.26 -27.20 21.52
C GLU A 601 21.80 -25.74 21.63
N GLY A 602 22.47 -24.80 20.93
CA GLY A 602 22.09 -23.40 20.90
C GLY A 602 20.74 -23.19 20.21
N LYS A 603 20.52 -23.86 19.07
CA LYS A 603 19.24 -23.84 18.35
C LYS A 603 18.13 -24.49 19.16
N VAL A 604 18.41 -25.62 19.81
CA VAL A 604 17.42 -26.31 20.66
C VAL A 604 17.02 -25.44 21.85
N ARG A 605 17.99 -24.80 22.53
CA ARG A 605 17.69 -23.84 23.61
C ARG A 605 16.85 -22.66 23.14
N ALA A 606 17.19 -22.08 21.99
CA ALA A 606 16.39 -21.00 21.40
C ALA A 606 14.97 -21.43 21.08
N ALA A 607 14.79 -22.66 20.58
CA ALA A 607 13.47 -23.23 20.31
C ALA A 607 12.65 -23.42 21.59
N LEU A 608 13.24 -23.94 22.65
CA LEU A 608 12.55 -24.18 23.92
C LEU A 608 12.02 -22.92 24.59
N ILE A 609 12.68 -21.76 24.42
CA ILE A 609 12.27 -20.46 25.00
C ILE A 609 11.09 -19.83 24.26
N THR A 610 10.77 -20.30 23.05
CA THR A 610 9.63 -19.75 22.30
C THR A 610 8.33 -19.94 23.10
N ASP A 611 7.36 -19.05 22.91
CA ASP A 611 6.04 -19.17 23.53
C ASP A 611 5.31 -20.45 23.07
N ILE A 612 5.65 -20.95 21.88
CA ILE A 612 5.13 -22.23 21.36
C ILE A 612 5.56 -23.40 22.26
N LEU A 613 6.80 -23.42 22.75
CA LEU A 613 7.30 -24.46 23.66
C LEU A 613 7.28 -24.04 25.14
N GLY A 614 7.41 -22.77 25.44
CA GLY A 614 7.07 -22.11 26.69
C GLY A 614 8.02 -22.40 27.87
N CYS A 615 9.23 -22.84 27.64
CA CYS A 615 10.25 -22.98 28.70
C CYS A 615 10.71 -21.61 29.19
N SER A 616 10.73 -21.44 30.51
CA SER A 616 11.29 -20.22 31.10
C SER A 616 12.83 -20.26 31.13
N GLY A 617 13.46 -19.10 31.34
CA GLY A 617 14.91 -19.03 31.49
C GLY A 617 15.41 -19.85 32.68
N ASN A 618 14.61 -20.01 33.74
CA ASN A 618 14.95 -20.86 34.89
C ASN A 618 14.89 -22.37 34.53
N ASP A 619 13.92 -22.76 33.66
CA ASP A 619 13.86 -24.14 33.19
C ASP A 619 15.09 -24.50 32.38
N ILE A 620 15.50 -23.58 31.47
CA ILE A 620 16.73 -23.78 30.68
C ILE A 620 17.98 -23.85 31.59
N ALA A 621 18.09 -23.00 32.60
CA ALA A 621 19.21 -23.03 33.53
C ALA A 621 19.24 -24.37 34.28
N ALA A 622 18.11 -24.85 34.77
CA ALA A 622 18.01 -26.17 35.42
C ALA A 622 18.40 -27.32 34.48
N MET A 623 17.98 -27.25 33.20
CA MET A 623 18.32 -28.26 32.20
C MET A 623 19.84 -28.22 31.84
N MET A 624 20.49 -27.06 31.92
CA MET A 624 21.93 -26.94 31.68
C MET A 624 22.77 -27.49 32.82
N ASP A 625 22.25 -27.46 34.08
CA ASP A 625 22.91 -27.97 35.24
C ASP A 625 22.68 -29.49 35.46
N ASP A 626 21.68 -30.07 34.76
CA ASP A 626 21.29 -31.48 34.93
C ASP A 626 21.11 -32.17 33.57
N GLU A 627 22.08 -32.98 33.15
CA GLU A 627 22.03 -33.76 31.91
C GLU A 627 20.80 -34.69 31.82
N THR A 628 20.26 -35.11 32.97
CA THR A 628 19.07 -36.01 33.00
C THR A 628 17.81 -35.27 32.50
N LEU A 629 17.78 -33.96 32.61
CA LEU A 629 16.71 -33.10 32.06
C LEU A 629 17.01 -32.67 30.63
N TRP A 630 18.31 -32.45 30.29
CA TRP A 630 18.68 -31.95 28.98
C TRP A 630 18.64 -33.00 27.86
N VAL A 631 19.20 -34.20 28.13
CA VAL A 631 19.25 -35.29 27.14
C VAL A 631 17.89 -35.69 26.57
N PRO A 632 16.80 -35.79 27.36
CA PRO A 632 15.48 -36.02 26.83
C PRO A 632 15.01 -34.99 25.80
N GLN A 633 15.35 -33.70 25.97
CA GLN A 633 15.02 -32.65 25.01
C GLN A 633 15.74 -32.86 23.68
N LEU A 634 17.05 -33.10 23.70
CA LEU A 634 17.80 -33.41 22.48
C LEU A 634 17.22 -34.64 21.76
N ARG A 635 16.88 -35.71 22.50
CA ARG A 635 16.24 -36.89 21.92
C ARG A 635 14.87 -36.58 21.31
N PHE A 636 14.11 -35.70 21.91
CA PHE A 636 12.80 -35.30 21.41
C PHE A 636 12.98 -34.57 20.07
N PHE A 637 13.87 -33.60 19.99
CA PHE A 637 14.15 -32.88 18.73
C PHE A 637 14.72 -33.81 17.65
N ALA A 638 15.62 -34.71 18.00
CA ALA A 638 16.13 -35.73 17.08
C ALA A 638 15.03 -36.67 16.56
N ARG A 639 14.05 -37.02 17.40
CA ARG A 639 12.87 -37.79 17.00
C ARG A 639 11.97 -37.01 16.05
N LEU A 640 11.75 -35.72 16.30
CA LEU A 640 10.99 -34.85 15.41
C LEU A 640 11.66 -34.73 14.04
N HIS A 641 12.97 -34.52 14.01
CA HIS A 641 13.76 -34.51 12.78
C HIS A 641 13.61 -35.81 11.99
N SER A 642 13.80 -36.94 12.64
CA SER A 642 13.65 -38.26 12.01
C SER A 642 12.24 -38.50 11.48
N LEU A 643 11.23 -38.05 12.20
CA LEU A 643 9.83 -38.20 11.80
C LEU A 643 9.53 -37.33 10.58
N TRP A 644 10.06 -36.10 10.52
CA TRP A 644 9.94 -35.21 9.36
C TRP A 644 10.54 -35.86 8.11
N LEU A 645 11.77 -36.37 8.19
CA LEU A 645 12.44 -37.05 7.07
C LEU A 645 11.67 -38.31 6.58
N LEU A 646 11.05 -39.05 7.50
CA LEU A 646 10.40 -40.33 7.16
C LEU A 646 8.93 -40.18 6.75
N ARG A 647 8.18 -39.20 7.29
CA ARG A 647 6.72 -39.08 7.15
C ARG A 647 6.23 -37.68 6.79
N GLY A 648 7.15 -36.73 6.52
CA GLY A 648 6.84 -35.37 6.14
C GLY A 648 6.51 -34.43 7.31
N PHE A 649 6.49 -33.15 6.99
CA PHE A 649 6.33 -32.05 7.93
C PHE A 649 5.08 -32.16 8.82
N MET A 650 3.92 -32.47 8.22
CA MET A 650 2.65 -32.53 8.96
C MET A 650 2.64 -33.59 10.06
N SER A 651 3.30 -34.74 9.85
CA SER A 651 3.41 -35.79 10.86
C SER A 651 4.25 -35.34 12.07
N MET A 652 5.33 -34.63 11.81
CA MET A 652 6.20 -34.02 12.82
C MET A 652 5.45 -32.93 13.60
N ALA A 653 4.79 -31.98 12.91
CA ALA A 653 4.04 -30.90 13.52
C ALA A 653 2.90 -31.43 14.41
N ALA A 654 2.16 -32.47 13.98
CA ALA A 654 1.11 -33.08 14.76
C ALA A 654 1.64 -33.72 16.07
N LEU A 655 2.83 -34.35 16.01
CA LEU A 655 3.48 -34.91 17.19
C LEU A 655 3.90 -33.80 18.16
N LEU A 656 4.53 -32.73 17.68
CA LEU A 656 4.92 -31.56 18.45
C LEU A 656 3.72 -30.94 19.17
N MET A 657 2.66 -30.65 18.43
CA MET A 657 1.43 -30.01 18.95
C MET A 657 0.79 -30.83 20.07
N ARG A 658 0.86 -32.16 19.96
CA ARG A 658 0.24 -33.07 20.92
C ARG A 658 1.11 -33.27 22.16
N GLU A 659 2.41 -33.60 22.01
CA GLU A 659 3.28 -33.98 23.13
C GLU A 659 3.66 -32.79 24.01
N GLU A 660 3.86 -31.61 23.37
CA GLU A 660 4.17 -30.36 24.08
C GLU A 660 2.93 -29.57 24.54
N GLY A 661 1.72 -30.05 24.28
CA GLY A 661 0.50 -29.37 24.70
C GLY A 661 0.37 -27.92 24.19
N VAL A 662 0.91 -27.64 23.03
CA VAL A 662 1.04 -26.30 22.45
C VAL A 662 -0.29 -25.56 22.40
N ARG A 663 -1.37 -26.25 22.00
CA ARG A 663 -2.72 -25.67 21.92
C ARG A 663 -3.19 -25.10 23.26
N GLY A 664 -3.07 -25.87 24.36
CA GLY A 664 -3.48 -25.42 25.69
C GLY A 664 -2.64 -24.26 26.19
N ARG A 665 -1.34 -24.31 25.92
CA ARG A 665 -0.40 -23.25 26.31
C ARG A 665 -0.72 -21.92 25.57
N LEU A 666 -0.83 -21.94 24.26
CA LEU A 666 -1.14 -20.72 23.50
C LEU A 666 -2.50 -20.13 23.90
N LEU A 667 -3.53 -20.96 24.07
CA LEU A 667 -4.86 -20.49 24.49
C LEU A 667 -4.88 -19.87 25.89
N SER A 668 -3.88 -20.15 26.73
CA SER A 668 -3.75 -19.51 28.05
C SER A 668 -3.18 -18.09 27.99
N LEU A 669 -2.61 -17.70 26.87
CA LEU A 669 -2.07 -16.35 26.64
C LEU A 669 -3.20 -15.35 26.32
N ARG A 670 -2.94 -14.07 26.53
CA ARG A 670 -3.91 -12.98 26.32
C ARG A 670 -4.52 -12.96 24.90
N ASP A 671 -3.70 -13.25 23.87
CA ASP A 671 -4.09 -13.30 22.45
C ASP A 671 -4.09 -14.74 21.93
N GLY A 672 -4.43 -15.72 22.79
CA GLY A 672 -4.19 -17.13 22.54
C GLY A 672 -4.90 -17.70 21.31
N GLU A 673 -6.13 -17.31 21.05
CA GLU A 673 -6.88 -17.74 19.86
C GLU A 673 -6.19 -17.27 18.57
N ARG A 674 -5.77 -16.01 18.54
CA ARG A 674 -5.02 -15.46 17.40
C ARG A 674 -3.70 -16.16 17.18
N ARG A 675 -2.95 -16.37 18.25
CA ARG A 675 -1.66 -17.05 18.18
C ARG A 675 -1.81 -18.47 17.69
N LEU A 676 -2.81 -19.19 18.18
CA LEU A 676 -3.09 -20.54 17.71
C LEU A 676 -3.51 -20.55 16.24
N THR A 677 -4.37 -19.62 15.80
CA THR A 677 -4.81 -19.49 14.42
C THR A 677 -3.62 -19.19 13.49
N ASN A 678 -2.74 -18.26 13.84
CA ASN A 678 -1.52 -17.95 13.10
C ASN A 678 -0.59 -19.16 13.00
N LEU A 679 -0.35 -19.86 14.12
CA LEU A 679 0.48 -21.06 14.14
C LEU A 679 -0.07 -22.13 13.21
N LEU A 680 -1.38 -22.44 13.29
CA LEU A 680 -2.01 -23.44 12.44
C LEU A 680 -1.97 -23.04 10.96
N HIS A 681 -2.14 -21.76 10.65
CA HIS A 681 -2.01 -21.25 9.29
C HIS A 681 -0.58 -21.41 8.76
N CYS A 682 0.44 -21.06 9.53
CA CYS A 682 1.83 -21.28 9.14
C CYS A 682 2.14 -22.78 8.91
N ILE A 683 1.62 -23.66 9.77
CA ILE A 683 1.77 -25.12 9.61
C ILE A 683 1.11 -25.59 8.31
N GLU A 684 -0.06 -25.08 7.98
CA GLU A 684 -0.75 -25.40 6.73
C GLU A 684 0.04 -24.94 5.50
N LEU A 685 0.57 -23.71 5.50
CA LEU A 685 1.39 -23.21 4.41
C LEU A 685 2.67 -24.01 4.20
N LEU A 686 3.36 -24.38 5.28
CA LEU A 686 4.52 -25.25 5.22
C LEU A 686 4.17 -26.63 4.63
N HIS A 687 3.07 -27.20 5.06
CA HIS A 687 2.60 -28.49 4.54
C HIS A 687 2.22 -28.40 3.06
N GLN A 688 1.50 -27.36 2.65
CA GLN A 688 1.13 -27.14 1.25
C GLN A 688 2.36 -27.01 0.37
N LYS A 689 3.34 -26.21 0.81
CA LYS A 689 4.57 -25.98 0.06
C LYS A 689 5.42 -27.25 -0.07
N GLU A 690 5.59 -28.01 1.03
CA GLU A 690 6.26 -29.31 1.01
C GLU A 690 5.62 -30.24 -0.02
N HIS A 691 4.29 -30.30 -0.05
CA HIS A 691 3.56 -31.21 -0.91
C HIS A 691 3.55 -30.78 -2.40
N GLN A 692 3.40 -29.49 -2.65
CA GLN A 692 3.31 -28.96 -4.03
C GLN A 692 4.65 -28.98 -4.75
N GLU A 693 5.75 -28.68 -4.05
CA GLU A 693 7.07 -28.54 -4.67
C GLU A 693 8.04 -29.66 -4.26
N GLY A 694 7.63 -30.57 -3.41
CA GLY A 694 8.47 -31.69 -2.97
C GLY A 694 9.73 -31.25 -2.22
N LEU A 695 9.68 -30.13 -1.47
CA LEU A 695 10.83 -29.56 -0.79
C LEU A 695 11.26 -30.43 0.39
N GLY A 696 12.57 -30.62 0.53
CA GLY A 696 13.17 -31.18 1.75
C GLY A 696 13.19 -30.19 2.91
N PRO A 697 13.53 -30.65 4.15
CA PRO A 697 13.52 -29.82 5.34
C PRO A 697 14.27 -28.51 5.22
N GLU A 698 15.49 -28.52 4.71
CA GLU A 698 16.35 -27.33 4.58
C GLU A 698 15.78 -26.33 3.59
N ALA A 699 15.30 -26.80 2.43
CA ALA A 699 14.71 -25.96 1.40
C ALA A 699 13.40 -25.34 1.89
N LEU A 700 12.58 -26.12 2.60
CA LEU A 700 11.31 -25.64 3.18
C LEU A 700 11.53 -24.58 4.26
N ALA A 701 12.52 -24.78 5.15
CA ALA A 701 12.87 -23.78 6.15
C ALA A 701 13.47 -22.51 5.54
N THR A 702 14.29 -22.66 4.51
CA THR A 702 14.84 -21.50 3.77
C THR A 702 13.71 -20.69 3.15
N TRP A 703 12.79 -21.36 2.44
CA TRP A 703 11.60 -20.71 1.86
C TRP A 703 10.78 -19.97 2.92
N PHE A 704 10.51 -20.61 4.05
CA PHE A 704 9.70 -20.00 5.11
C PHE A 704 10.41 -18.79 5.71
N THR A 705 11.72 -18.91 6.00
CA THR A 705 12.52 -17.81 6.54
C THR A 705 12.63 -16.63 5.58
N GLN A 706 12.80 -16.87 4.29
CA GLN A 706 12.80 -15.82 3.27
C GLN A 706 11.47 -15.04 3.29
N ASN A 707 10.33 -15.73 3.34
CA ASN A 707 9.02 -15.06 3.41
C ASN A 707 8.78 -14.29 4.73
N THR A 708 9.47 -14.63 5.83
CA THR A 708 9.37 -13.88 7.09
C THR A 708 10.27 -12.63 7.10
N VAL A 709 11.36 -12.64 6.37
CA VAL A 709 12.28 -11.49 6.24
C VAL A 709 11.83 -10.54 5.13
N GLU A 710 11.35 -11.11 4.04
CA GLU A 710 10.89 -10.38 2.86
C GLU A 710 9.37 -10.19 2.93
N VAL A 711 8.95 -8.98 3.28
CA VAL A 711 7.54 -8.60 3.16
C VAL A 711 7.22 -8.42 1.67
N GLY A 712 7.09 -9.55 0.95
CA GLY A 712 6.71 -9.61 -0.45
C GLY A 712 5.25 -9.28 -0.70
N GLN A 713 4.82 -9.31 -1.97
CA GLN A 713 3.42 -9.08 -2.36
C GLN A 713 2.49 -10.06 -1.61
N LEU A 714 1.46 -9.48 -1.02
CA LEU A 714 0.43 -10.23 -0.29
C LEU A 714 -0.36 -11.12 -1.24
N ARG A 715 -0.12 -12.43 -1.17
CA ARG A 715 -1.04 -13.40 -1.72
C ARG A 715 -2.21 -13.59 -0.76
N ASP A 716 -3.43 -13.72 -1.27
CA ASP A 716 -4.63 -13.91 -0.44
C ASP A 716 -4.48 -15.11 0.52
N GLU A 717 -3.79 -16.16 0.10
CA GLU A 717 -3.51 -17.36 0.89
C GLU A 717 -2.59 -17.12 2.10
N TYR A 718 -1.81 -16.02 2.11
CA TYR A 718 -0.91 -15.63 3.21
C TYR A 718 -1.53 -14.62 4.18
N GLN A 719 -2.73 -14.13 3.89
CA GLN A 719 -3.40 -13.16 4.75
C GLN A 719 -3.78 -13.78 6.09
N LEU A 720 -3.65 -12.99 7.14
CA LEU A 720 -4.06 -13.37 8.48
C LEU A 720 -5.55 -13.77 8.50
N ARG A 721 -5.86 -14.97 9.00
CA ARG A 721 -7.24 -15.47 9.11
C ARG A 721 -7.95 -14.86 10.31
N LEU A 722 -9.28 -14.83 10.25
CA LEU A 722 -10.11 -14.42 11.37
C LEU A 722 -10.05 -15.47 12.49
N GLU A 723 -10.12 -15.01 13.72
CA GLU A 723 -9.92 -15.83 14.92
C GLU A 723 -11.18 -16.59 15.32
N THR A 724 -12.35 -16.02 15.07
CA THR A 724 -13.65 -16.56 15.52
C THR A 724 -14.78 -16.16 14.57
N ASP A 725 -15.82 -17.03 14.52
CA ASP A 725 -17.11 -16.74 13.89
C ASP A 725 -18.09 -16.04 14.84
N GLU A 726 -17.69 -15.79 16.11
CA GLU A 726 -18.54 -15.08 17.06
C GLU A 726 -18.69 -13.61 16.71
N PRO A 727 -19.84 -12.96 17.04
CA PRO A 727 -20.05 -11.55 16.83
C PRO A 727 -18.98 -10.70 17.55
N ALA A 728 -18.13 -10.01 16.81
CA ALA A 728 -17.02 -9.22 17.33
C ALA A 728 -16.94 -7.86 16.63
N VAL A 729 -16.49 -6.84 17.37
CA VAL A 729 -16.20 -5.51 16.81
C VAL A 729 -15.07 -5.62 15.78
N LYS A 730 -15.29 -5.11 14.60
CA LYS A 730 -14.32 -5.19 13.49
C LYS A 730 -13.41 -3.96 13.50
N ILE A 731 -12.12 -4.19 13.68
CA ILE A 731 -11.10 -3.14 13.59
C ILE A 731 -10.37 -3.33 12.25
N MET A 732 -10.28 -2.30 11.44
CA MET A 732 -9.64 -2.39 10.13
C MET A 732 -8.98 -1.10 9.70
N THR A 733 -8.00 -1.19 8.81
CA THR A 733 -7.44 0.00 8.18
C THR A 733 -8.39 0.50 7.10
N ILE A 734 -8.33 1.81 6.82
CA ILE A 734 -9.16 2.46 5.81
C ILE A 734 -9.08 1.77 4.44
N HIS A 735 -7.90 1.31 4.03
CA HIS A 735 -7.72 0.61 2.76
C HIS A 735 -8.44 -0.75 2.71
N VAL A 736 -8.54 -1.43 3.86
CA VAL A 736 -9.27 -2.70 3.99
C VAL A 736 -10.78 -2.48 4.10
N SER A 737 -11.21 -1.30 4.56
CA SER A 737 -12.64 -0.99 4.70
C SER A 737 -13.31 -0.59 3.39
N LYS A 738 -12.54 -0.18 2.38
CA LYS A 738 -13.08 0.26 1.08
C LYS A 738 -14.00 -0.80 0.47
N GLY A 739 -15.22 -0.38 0.12
CA GLY A 739 -16.25 -1.26 -0.43
C GLY A 739 -17.05 -2.05 0.60
N LEU A 740 -16.67 -2.04 1.88
CA LEU A 740 -17.44 -2.66 2.96
C LEU A 740 -18.48 -1.68 3.50
N GLN A 741 -19.43 -2.19 4.31
CA GLN A 741 -20.44 -1.35 4.94
C GLN A 741 -20.80 -1.89 6.32
N PHE A 742 -21.01 -0.97 7.28
CA PHE A 742 -21.33 -1.31 8.65
C PHE A 742 -22.42 -0.39 9.19
N PRO A 743 -23.31 -0.91 10.04
CA PRO A 743 -24.37 -0.11 10.66
C PRO A 743 -23.85 1.02 11.56
N VAL A 744 -22.76 0.78 12.29
CA VAL A 744 -22.13 1.77 13.18
C VAL A 744 -20.64 1.82 12.92
N VAL A 745 -20.10 3.02 12.68
CA VAL A 745 -18.68 3.21 12.36
C VAL A 745 -18.05 4.23 13.29
N TYR A 746 -16.87 3.91 13.81
CA TYR A 746 -16.02 4.79 14.59
C TYR A 746 -14.74 5.11 13.83
N CYS A 747 -14.40 6.40 13.73
CA CYS A 747 -13.18 6.90 13.09
C CYS A 747 -12.33 7.71 14.09
N PRO A 748 -11.63 7.07 15.04
CA PRO A 748 -11.01 7.76 16.17
C PRO A 748 -9.78 8.61 15.81
N PHE A 749 -9.22 8.49 14.60
CA PHE A 749 -7.94 9.09 14.25
C PHE A 749 -7.95 9.90 12.95
N LEU A 750 -9.09 10.49 12.59
CA LEU A 750 -9.25 11.34 11.40
C LEU A 750 -8.27 12.54 11.36
N TRP A 751 -7.79 12.97 12.52
CA TRP A 751 -6.80 14.03 12.68
C TRP A 751 -5.36 13.61 12.34
N SER A 752 -5.08 12.32 12.12
CA SER A 752 -3.76 11.84 11.75
C SER A 752 -3.49 12.13 10.26
N GLY A 753 -2.36 12.81 9.97
CA GLY A 753 -1.85 12.98 8.62
C GLY A 753 -0.78 11.95 8.25
N SER A 754 -0.49 11.80 6.96
CA SER A 754 0.65 11.04 6.49
C SER A 754 1.95 11.81 6.77
N PRO A 755 3.04 11.15 7.22
CA PRO A 755 4.32 11.83 7.37
C PRO A 755 4.81 12.26 5.99
N ALA A 756 5.12 13.55 5.86
CA ALA A 756 5.71 14.07 4.64
C ALA A 756 7.16 13.59 4.50
N GLY A 757 7.52 13.05 3.34
CA GLY A 757 8.91 12.76 2.99
C GLY A 757 9.70 14.07 2.89
N LEU A 758 10.88 14.11 3.48
CA LEU A 758 11.74 15.30 3.47
C LEU A 758 12.90 15.19 2.47
N ASP A 759 13.18 13.99 1.98
CA ASP A 759 14.39 13.69 1.19
C ASP A 759 14.13 13.62 -0.32
N VAL A 760 12.88 13.45 -0.73
CA VAL A 760 12.46 13.34 -2.13
C VAL A 760 11.11 14.03 -2.29
N ALA A 761 11.01 14.99 -3.21
CA ALA A 761 9.73 15.56 -3.61
C ALA A 761 9.17 14.77 -4.80
N ALA A 762 8.10 14.02 -4.58
CA ALA A 762 7.35 13.35 -5.65
C ALA A 762 6.08 14.14 -5.95
N PHE A 763 5.93 14.65 -7.16
CA PHE A 763 4.81 15.49 -7.54
C PHE A 763 4.51 15.35 -9.04
N HIS A 764 3.39 15.93 -9.50
CA HIS A 764 3.02 15.97 -10.91
C HIS A 764 3.30 17.35 -11.51
N ASP A 765 3.93 17.36 -12.69
CA ASP A 765 4.16 18.58 -13.46
C ASP A 765 2.87 19.06 -14.20
N GLU A 766 2.97 20.19 -14.90
CA GLU A 766 1.84 20.74 -15.68
C GLU A 766 1.31 19.81 -16.79
N ALA A 767 2.09 18.80 -17.17
CA ALA A 767 1.70 17.78 -18.15
C ALA A 767 1.19 16.48 -17.50
N ASP A 768 0.88 16.49 -16.20
CA ASP A 768 0.50 15.34 -15.38
C ASP A 768 1.54 14.19 -15.39
N ARG A 769 2.82 14.52 -15.53
CA ARG A 769 3.89 13.52 -15.44
C ARG A 769 4.44 13.49 -14.03
N THR A 770 4.60 12.32 -13.47
CA THR A 770 5.25 12.16 -12.16
C THR A 770 6.72 12.58 -12.25
N VAL A 771 7.13 13.49 -11.37
CA VAL A 771 8.48 14.01 -11.23
C VAL A 771 9.01 13.66 -9.85
N LEU A 772 10.25 13.17 -9.80
CA LEU A 772 10.98 12.90 -8.57
C LEU A 772 12.14 13.89 -8.47
N ASP A 773 12.04 14.81 -7.53
CA ASP A 773 13.09 15.76 -7.22
C ASP A 773 13.87 15.33 -5.97
N PHE A 774 15.19 15.22 -6.10
CA PHE A 774 16.13 14.83 -5.05
C PHE A 774 16.94 15.99 -4.48
N GLY A 775 16.65 17.22 -4.88
CA GLY A 775 17.35 18.43 -4.42
C GLY A 775 17.82 19.33 -5.57
N SER A 776 16.94 19.64 -6.51
CA SER A 776 17.15 20.70 -7.49
C SER A 776 17.15 22.09 -6.81
N GLU A 777 17.42 23.13 -7.57
CA GLU A 777 17.33 24.51 -7.08
C GLU A 777 15.91 24.87 -6.64
N ASP A 778 14.88 24.27 -7.26
CA ASP A 778 13.47 24.48 -6.96
C ASP A 778 12.89 23.45 -5.97
N PHE A 779 13.74 22.69 -5.24
CA PHE A 779 13.33 21.58 -4.38
C PHE A 779 12.28 21.97 -3.34
N ASP A 780 12.42 23.14 -2.70
CA ASP A 780 11.47 23.60 -1.68
C ASP A 780 10.09 23.87 -2.27
N ASP A 781 10.00 24.41 -3.48
CA ASP A 781 8.73 24.62 -4.19
C ASP A 781 8.12 23.28 -4.63
N HIS A 782 8.93 22.37 -5.12
CA HIS A 782 8.51 21.02 -5.48
C HIS A 782 8.07 20.21 -4.26
N LEU A 783 8.74 20.36 -3.13
CA LEU A 783 8.34 19.77 -1.86
C LEU A 783 6.98 20.29 -1.40
N ALA A 784 6.71 21.59 -1.59
CA ALA A 784 5.39 22.17 -1.29
C ALA A 784 4.28 21.58 -2.18
N LEU A 785 4.57 21.34 -3.47
CA LEU A 785 3.64 20.64 -4.37
C LEU A 785 3.38 19.20 -3.92
N SER A 786 4.44 18.46 -3.61
CA SER A 786 4.35 17.10 -3.08
C SER A 786 3.50 17.03 -1.81
N HIS A 787 3.72 17.95 -0.86
CA HIS A 787 2.91 18.04 0.36
C HIS A 787 1.45 18.37 0.08
N ARG A 788 1.18 19.20 -0.92
CA ARG A 788 -0.19 19.52 -1.33
C ARG A 788 -0.91 18.31 -1.92
N GLU A 789 -0.23 17.51 -2.74
CA GLU A 789 -0.78 16.26 -3.29
C GLU A 789 -1.02 15.23 -2.18
N GLN A 790 -0.10 15.13 -1.23
CA GLN A 790 -0.26 14.26 -0.06
C GLN A 790 -1.44 14.68 0.81
N LEU A 791 -1.61 15.98 1.06
CA LEU A 791 -2.76 16.51 1.80
C LEU A 791 -4.07 16.23 1.04
N ALA A 792 -4.07 16.36 -0.29
CA ALA A 792 -5.24 16.03 -1.09
C ALA A 792 -5.62 14.55 -0.98
N GLU A 793 -4.63 13.66 -0.89
CA GLU A 793 -4.87 12.24 -0.64
C GLU A 793 -5.38 11.99 0.79
N ASP A 794 -4.80 12.63 1.79
CA ASP A 794 -5.28 12.54 3.18
C ASP A 794 -6.76 12.97 3.32
N ILE A 795 -7.18 13.98 2.56
CA ILE A 795 -8.59 14.41 2.51
C ILE A 795 -9.45 13.38 1.76
N ARG A 796 -8.94 12.78 0.68
CA ARG A 796 -9.64 11.69 0.01
C ARG A 796 -9.76 10.44 0.88
N LEU A 797 -8.82 10.18 1.78
CA LEU A 797 -8.95 9.12 2.79
C LEU A 797 -10.12 9.38 3.75
N LEU A 798 -10.37 10.63 4.13
CA LEU A 798 -11.51 10.98 4.97
C LEU A 798 -12.86 10.66 4.32
N TYR A 799 -12.98 10.81 3.00
CA TYR A 799 -14.26 10.66 2.29
C TYR A 799 -14.83 9.21 2.33
N PRO A 800 -14.07 8.14 1.98
CA PRO A 800 -14.53 6.77 2.16
C PRO A 800 -14.77 6.38 3.62
N GLU A 801 -13.93 6.85 4.57
CA GLU A 801 -14.13 6.58 6.00
C GLU A 801 -15.53 6.98 6.48
N LEU A 802 -16.06 8.05 5.92
CA LEU A 802 -17.39 8.58 6.30
C LEU A 802 -18.53 8.01 5.46
N ILE A 803 -18.32 7.67 4.19
CA ILE A 803 -19.39 7.36 3.24
C ILE A 803 -19.51 5.85 2.94
N ASP A 804 -18.40 5.11 2.96
CA ASP A 804 -18.40 3.65 2.81
C ASP A 804 -18.81 2.94 4.10
#